data_1697eec1a5519902596e6d337ffb34c9
#
_entry.id   1697eec1a5519902596e6d337ffb34c9
#
_cell.length_a   1.000
_cell.length_b   1.000
_cell.length_c   1.000
_cell.angle_alpha   90.00
_cell.angle_beta   90.00
_cell.angle_gamma   90.00
#
_symmetry.space_group_name_H-M   'P 1'
#
loop_
_entity.id
_entity.type
_entity.pdbx_description
1 polymer ?
#
loop_
_entity_poly.entity_id
_entity_poly.type
_entity_poly.pdbx_seq_one_letter_code
_entity_poly.pdbx_strand_id
1 'polypeptide(L)'
;MPSEKLPWWGNINPNVFISTVAVIAIFLAVVLLAPNSFELLTQRLNQWITDSFSWFYVLSVAVFLILLIYIALSDMGKIKLGPDHSQPEYHQGSWFAMLFTAGMGIGLMFFGVAEPVMHYVSPPVGEPATIQAAQQAMRISFFHWGIHAWAIYALVGLALAYFAYRHNLPLKVRSALYPLIGSKIYGPLGDGIDTFATLGTVFGIATTLGFGVTQINSGLNYLFGIEQSASTQMILIIVVSSMASLSVFFGLDKGIKRLSELNLVLAVVLLLFVFITGPSIYLLQTTIQNIGQYASNLFHMTFNLYAYQPSGWIGGWTIMYWAWWISWSPFVGLFIARVSKGRSIREFIVGVMLIPTGFTLVWMGFMGNAALYSILHEANLQLMTAVQQDSSVALFEFLSNLPFASIMSLLATLLVMLFFVTSADSGALVTDFLTAKTEHSPVWQRLFWTVLMAVLAIILLLAGGLSALQSATIMSALPFTFILLLMCWGLLKALRLDVTKMNALQEARITPRAIHNPRSWQQRLGLIMHYPHSQAEVEQYIQIQVQQAFENIQKEFQKRHLTVSIDSLEDGLRLKVDHQHEINFIYQVVSRETVPPSFMPEVTADASFYQAEVFLREGGQNYDVMDWTQEDLLQDILDQYERHLYFLSIVRSPE
;
A
#
# COMPACT_ATOMS: atom_id res chain seq x y z
N MET A 1 0.95 23.12 -22.73
CA MET A 1 2.38 23.57 -22.81
C MET A 1 3.18 22.53 -23.56
N PRO A 2 4.11 22.87 -24.47
CA PRO A 2 4.96 21.88 -25.10
C PRO A 2 5.77 21.19 -23.99
N SER A 3 5.70 19.87 -23.92
CA SER A 3 6.50 19.06 -23.02
C SER A 3 7.97 19.42 -23.20
N GLU A 4 8.56 20.20 -22.29
CA GLU A 4 10.00 20.28 -22.19
C GLU A 4 10.52 18.85 -22.10
N LYS A 5 11.24 18.41 -23.10
CA LYS A 5 11.93 17.11 -23.09
C LYS A 5 12.93 17.16 -21.96
N LEU A 6 12.53 16.69 -20.78
CA LEU A 6 13.46 16.49 -19.67
C LEU A 6 14.67 15.69 -20.20
N PRO A 7 15.91 16.06 -19.84
CA PRO A 7 17.08 15.26 -20.16
C PRO A 7 16.83 13.83 -19.67
N TRP A 8 17.42 12.82 -20.33
CA TRP A 8 17.17 11.40 -20.05
C TRP A 8 17.33 11.00 -18.57
N TRP A 9 18.07 11.79 -17.77
CA TRP A 9 18.22 11.65 -16.31
C TRP A 9 17.27 12.57 -15.50
N GLY A 10 16.48 13.41 -16.15
CA GLY A 10 15.75 14.52 -15.51
C GLY A 10 14.65 14.13 -14.54
N ASN A 11 14.15 12.89 -14.64
CA ASN A 11 13.10 12.39 -13.75
C ASN A 11 13.61 11.66 -12.49
N ILE A 12 14.90 11.38 -12.40
CA ILE A 12 15.49 10.69 -11.24
C ILE A 12 15.60 11.69 -10.07
N ASN A 13 15.23 11.25 -8.85
CA ASN A 13 15.74 11.85 -7.62
C ASN A 13 17.17 11.32 -7.39
N PRO A 14 18.23 12.11 -7.66
CA PRO A 14 19.58 11.58 -7.67
C PRO A 14 19.99 11.04 -6.29
N ASN A 15 19.57 11.68 -5.21
CA ASN A 15 19.95 11.25 -3.86
C ASN A 15 19.37 9.87 -3.54
N VAL A 16 18.08 9.64 -3.78
CA VAL A 16 17.42 8.35 -3.50
C VAL A 16 17.94 7.26 -4.45
N PHE A 17 18.04 7.58 -5.75
CA PHE A 17 18.50 6.60 -6.74
C PHE A 17 19.96 6.17 -6.50
N ILE A 18 20.87 7.14 -6.38
CA ILE A 18 22.31 6.85 -6.21
C ILE A 18 22.56 6.14 -4.89
N SER A 19 21.95 6.58 -3.77
CA SER A 19 22.15 5.93 -2.49
C SER A 19 21.61 4.50 -2.49
N THR A 20 20.43 4.25 -3.10
CA THR A 20 19.88 2.89 -3.23
C THR A 20 20.80 2.00 -4.06
N VAL A 21 21.20 2.46 -5.25
CA VAL A 21 22.07 1.69 -6.15
C VAL A 21 23.44 1.45 -5.51
N ALA A 22 24.00 2.47 -4.84
CA ALA A 22 25.28 2.32 -4.16
C ALA A 22 25.24 1.28 -3.03
N VAL A 23 24.20 1.28 -2.19
CA VAL A 23 24.03 0.28 -1.13
C VAL A 23 23.89 -1.12 -1.74
N ILE A 24 23.08 -1.28 -2.78
CA ILE A 24 22.92 -2.58 -3.46
C ILE A 24 24.24 -3.01 -4.11
N ALA A 25 24.95 -2.10 -4.79
CA ALA A 25 26.22 -2.42 -5.44
C ALA A 25 27.31 -2.83 -4.42
N ILE A 26 27.41 -2.13 -3.29
CA ILE A 26 28.33 -2.50 -2.19
C ILE A 26 27.95 -3.88 -1.64
N PHE A 27 26.65 -4.10 -1.39
CA PHE A 27 26.15 -5.39 -0.93
C PHE A 27 26.51 -6.52 -1.90
N LEU A 28 26.25 -6.36 -3.19
CA LEU A 28 26.58 -7.34 -4.23
C LEU A 28 28.10 -7.55 -4.37
N ALA A 29 28.90 -6.47 -4.23
CA ALA A 29 30.36 -6.58 -4.25
C ALA A 29 30.87 -7.44 -3.09
N VAL A 30 30.32 -7.27 -1.88
CA VAL A 30 30.67 -8.12 -0.72
C VAL A 30 30.30 -9.57 -0.96
N VAL A 31 29.11 -9.84 -1.53
CA VAL A 31 28.66 -11.19 -1.87
C VAL A 31 29.61 -11.87 -2.86
N LEU A 32 30.01 -11.15 -3.92
CA LEU A 32 30.83 -11.71 -5.01
C LEU A 32 32.32 -11.86 -4.63
N LEU A 33 32.87 -10.90 -3.88
CA LEU A 33 34.30 -10.89 -3.53
C LEU A 33 34.63 -11.78 -2.34
N ALA A 34 33.68 -12.03 -1.44
CA ALA A 34 33.88 -12.79 -0.22
C ALA A 34 32.68 -13.69 0.13
N PRO A 35 32.27 -14.63 -0.75
CA PRO A 35 31.03 -15.40 -0.57
C PRO A 35 30.97 -16.18 0.74
N ASN A 36 32.05 -16.85 1.15
CA ASN A 36 32.09 -17.60 2.41
C ASN A 36 31.97 -16.68 3.64
N SER A 37 32.62 -15.51 3.59
CA SER A 37 32.52 -14.50 4.66
C SER A 37 31.14 -13.86 4.68
N PHE A 38 30.53 -13.66 3.53
CA PHE A 38 29.17 -13.15 3.39
C PHE A 38 28.14 -14.11 4.01
N GLU A 39 28.20 -15.39 3.69
CA GLU A 39 27.31 -16.39 4.27
C GLU A 39 27.38 -16.41 5.79
N LEU A 40 28.59 -16.47 6.36
CA LEU A 40 28.80 -16.42 7.81
C LEU A 40 28.32 -15.11 8.43
N LEU A 41 28.55 -13.98 7.76
CA LEU A 41 28.12 -12.66 8.24
C LEU A 41 26.59 -12.55 8.23
N THR A 42 25.95 -12.96 7.15
CA THR A 42 24.48 -12.90 7.03
C THR A 42 23.78 -13.83 8.00
N GLN A 43 24.30 -15.05 8.22
CA GLN A 43 23.79 -15.96 9.25
C GLN A 43 23.91 -15.35 10.65
N ARG A 44 25.08 -14.79 11.01
CA ARG A 44 25.30 -14.14 12.31
C ARG A 44 24.42 -12.90 12.50
N LEU A 45 24.30 -12.06 11.48
CA LEU A 45 23.44 -10.87 11.53
C LEU A 45 21.97 -11.26 11.62
N ASN A 46 21.54 -12.24 10.85
CA ASN A 46 20.17 -12.74 10.91
C ASN A 46 19.85 -13.29 12.31
N GLN A 47 20.75 -14.13 12.85
CA GLN A 47 20.60 -14.66 14.20
C GLN A 47 20.59 -13.52 15.24
N TRP A 48 21.52 -12.56 15.16
CA TRP A 48 21.54 -11.42 16.06
C TRP A 48 20.25 -10.59 15.98
N ILE A 49 19.72 -10.34 14.78
CA ILE A 49 18.45 -9.62 14.59
C ILE A 49 17.30 -10.42 15.19
N THR A 50 17.21 -11.71 14.90
CA THR A 50 16.12 -12.55 15.41
C THR A 50 16.19 -12.73 16.93
N ASP A 51 17.36 -12.88 17.51
CA ASP A 51 17.55 -13.02 18.96
C ASP A 51 17.30 -11.70 19.71
N SER A 52 17.72 -10.56 19.12
CA SER A 52 17.68 -9.26 19.79
C SER A 52 16.43 -8.43 19.46
N PHE A 53 15.81 -8.60 18.28
CA PHE A 53 14.75 -7.73 17.76
C PHE A 53 13.45 -8.46 17.42
N SER A 54 13.29 -9.76 17.71
CA SER A 54 12.02 -10.46 17.51
C SER A 54 10.86 -9.78 18.26
N TRP A 55 11.10 -9.37 19.51
CA TRP A 55 10.12 -8.62 20.29
C TRP A 55 9.74 -7.30 19.64
N PHE A 56 10.68 -6.63 18.97
CA PHE A 56 10.46 -5.36 18.31
C PHE A 56 9.56 -5.52 17.07
N TYR A 57 9.82 -6.55 16.24
CA TYR A 57 8.97 -6.86 15.10
C TYR A 57 7.55 -7.22 15.54
N VAL A 58 7.42 -8.13 16.51
CA VAL A 58 6.10 -8.57 17.02
C VAL A 58 5.33 -7.41 17.61
N LEU A 59 5.96 -6.59 18.46
CA LEU A 59 5.35 -5.41 19.06
C LEU A 59 4.95 -4.37 17.99
N SER A 60 5.81 -4.14 16.99
CA SER A 60 5.53 -3.18 15.93
C SER A 60 4.30 -3.57 15.12
N VAL A 61 4.18 -4.84 14.71
CA VAL A 61 3.02 -5.32 13.97
C VAL A 61 1.75 -5.30 14.83
N ALA A 62 1.86 -5.59 16.13
CA ALA A 62 0.76 -5.43 17.07
C ALA A 62 0.29 -3.96 17.15
N VAL A 63 1.24 -2.99 17.22
CA VAL A 63 0.93 -1.56 17.21
C VAL A 63 0.22 -1.16 15.91
N PHE A 64 0.68 -1.64 14.76
CA PHE A 64 0.04 -1.35 13.47
C PHE A 64 -1.42 -1.83 13.45
N LEU A 65 -1.67 -3.06 13.87
CA LEU A 65 -3.02 -3.65 13.93
C LEU A 65 -3.93 -2.86 14.89
N ILE A 66 -3.47 -2.63 16.11
CA ILE A 66 -4.25 -1.93 17.14
C ILE A 66 -4.55 -0.51 16.72
N LEU A 67 -3.57 0.21 16.15
CA LEU A 67 -3.75 1.57 15.66
C LEU A 67 -4.82 1.65 14.57
N LEU A 68 -4.78 0.75 13.59
CA LEU A 68 -5.76 0.73 12.51
C LEU A 68 -7.17 0.42 13.02
N ILE A 69 -7.31 -0.52 13.95
CA ILE A 69 -8.61 -0.81 14.60
C ILE A 69 -9.09 0.43 15.35
N TYR A 70 -8.23 1.09 16.12
CA TYR A 70 -8.57 2.32 16.83
C TYR A 70 -9.02 3.44 15.88
N ILE A 71 -8.30 3.67 14.78
CA ILE A 71 -8.68 4.67 13.77
C ILE A 71 -10.04 4.32 13.15
N ALA A 72 -10.27 3.06 12.77
CA ALA A 72 -11.51 2.62 12.16
C ALA A 72 -12.73 2.79 13.07
N LEU A 73 -12.58 2.58 14.37
CA LEU A 73 -13.66 2.69 15.36
C LEU A 73 -13.92 4.13 15.82
N SER A 74 -12.92 5.02 15.69
CA SER A 74 -13.00 6.42 16.10
C SER A 74 -13.64 7.33 15.03
N ASP A 75 -13.78 8.60 15.36
CA ASP A 75 -14.22 9.65 14.41
C ASP A 75 -13.22 9.88 13.27
N MET A 76 -11.95 9.52 13.45
CA MET A 76 -10.94 9.56 12.40
C MET A 76 -11.33 8.68 11.19
N GLY A 77 -12.07 7.60 11.44
CA GLY A 77 -12.60 6.73 10.39
C GLY A 77 -13.59 7.39 9.44
N LYS A 78 -14.17 8.52 9.80
CA LYS A 78 -15.10 9.28 8.96
C LYS A 78 -14.40 10.17 7.93
N ILE A 79 -13.12 10.48 8.14
CA ILE A 79 -12.32 11.32 7.26
C ILE A 79 -12.20 10.67 5.88
N LYS A 80 -12.30 11.49 4.81
CA LYS A 80 -12.14 11.05 3.43
C LYS A 80 -10.66 11.03 3.01
N LEU A 81 -10.29 10.06 2.20
CA LEU A 81 -9.01 10.01 1.49
C LEU A 81 -9.06 10.95 0.28
N GLY A 82 -9.06 12.23 0.56
CA GLY A 82 -9.24 13.34 -0.35
C GLY A 82 -10.01 14.48 0.30
N PRO A 83 -10.39 15.51 -0.46
CA PRO A 83 -11.32 16.54 -0.02
C PRO A 83 -12.64 15.95 0.51
N ASP A 84 -13.34 16.66 1.39
CA ASP A 84 -14.54 16.14 2.07
C ASP A 84 -15.68 15.78 1.08
N HIS A 85 -15.76 16.47 -0.06
CA HIS A 85 -16.73 16.20 -1.13
C HIS A 85 -16.33 15.06 -2.07
N SER A 86 -15.09 14.54 -1.96
CA SER A 86 -14.61 13.53 -2.91
C SER A 86 -15.45 12.25 -2.87
N GLN A 87 -15.70 11.70 -4.07
CA GLN A 87 -16.36 10.41 -4.25
C GLN A 87 -15.34 9.33 -4.60
N PRO A 88 -15.62 8.07 -4.26
CA PRO A 88 -14.76 6.97 -4.65
C PRO A 88 -14.60 6.88 -6.18
N GLU A 89 -13.36 6.81 -6.66
CA GLU A 89 -13.03 6.70 -8.09
C GLU A 89 -13.53 5.38 -8.70
N TYR A 90 -13.55 4.31 -7.89
CA TYR A 90 -13.99 2.98 -8.31
C TYR A 90 -15.24 2.55 -7.57
N HIS A 91 -16.17 1.90 -8.28
CA HIS A 91 -17.32 1.24 -7.66
C HIS A 91 -16.84 0.18 -6.65
N GLN A 92 -17.64 -0.07 -5.60
CA GLN A 92 -17.24 -0.94 -4.47
C GLN A 92 -16.82 -2.36 -4.92
N GLY A 93 -17.57 -2.98 -5.83
CA GLY A 93 -17.23 -4.32 -6.34
C GLY A 93 -15.90 -4.36 -7.10
N SER A 94 -15.62 -3.35 -7.94
CA SER A 94 -14.35 -3.24 -8.67
C SER A 94 -13.19 -3.00 -7.72
N TRP A 95 -13.39 -2.19 -6.69
CA TRP A 95 -12.39 -1.95 -5.67
C TRP A 95 -12.04 -3.22 -4.88
N PHE A 96 -13.07 -3.99 -4.46
CA PHE A 96 -12.86 -5.29 -3.81
C PHE A 96 -12.09 -6.27 -4.70
N ALA A 97 -12.40 -6.32 -6.00
CA ALA A 97 -11.67 -7.15 -6.95
C ALA A 97 -10.19 -6.74 -7.06
N MET A 98 -9.89 -5.43 -7.06
CA MET A 98 -8.52 -4.92 -7.07
C MET A 98 -7.76 -5.25 -5.77
N LEU A 99 -8.41 -5.12 -4.60
CA LEU A 99 -7.83 -5.52 -3.31
C LEU A 99 -7.56 -7.03 -3.26
N PHE A 100 -8.49 -7.83 -3.79
CA PHE A 100 -8.32 -9.26 -3.91
C PHE A 100 -7.10 -9.63 -4.76
N THR A 101 -6.96 -9.00 -5.93
CA THR A 101 -5.81 -9.23 -6.82
C THR A 101 -4.48 -8.86 -6.16
N ALA A 102 -4.46 -7.84 -5.30
CA ALA A 102 -3.26 -7.46 -4.54
C ALA A 102 -2.83 -8.54 -3.52
N GLY A 103 -3.77 -9.38 -3.06
CA GLY A 103 -3.51 -10.49 -2.14
C GLY A 103 -2.97 -11.75 -2.77
N MET A 104 -3.11 -11.86 -4.11
CA MET A 104 -2.67 -13.04 -4.85
C MET A 104 -1.23 -12.90 -5.31
N GLY A 105 -0.43 -13.94 -5.07
CA GLY A 105 0.96 -13.91 -5.49
C GLY A 105 1.68 -15.25 -5.29
N ILE A 106 2.96 -15.24 -5.63
CA ILE A 106 3.86 -16.42 -5.53
C ILE A 106 3.83 -17.03 -4.12
N GLY A 107 3.79 -16.19 -3.08
CA GLY A 107 3.79 -16.65 -1.70
C GLY A 107 2.64 -17.61 -1.37
N LEU A 108 1.41 -17.31 -1.81
CA LEU A 108 0.26 -18.20 -1.61
C LEU A 108 0.42 -19.53 -2.34
N MET A 109 0.99 -19.49 -3.55
CA MET A 109 1.27 -20.71 -4.31
C MET A 109 2.35 -21.56 -3.63
N PHE A 110 3.38 -20.92 -3.11
CA PHE A 110 4.50 -21.59 -2.46
C PHE A 110 4.10 -22.18 -1.09
N PHE A 111 3.48 -21.37 -0.24
CA PHE A 111 3.24 -21.72 1.16
C PHE A 111 1.86 -22.35 1.43
N GLY A 112 0.93 -22.35 0.46
CA GLY A 112 -0.43 -22.88 0.66
C GLY A 112 -0.46 -24.34 1.09
N VAL A 113 0.49 -25.14 0.64
CA VAL A 113 0.71 -26.54 1.04
C VAL A 113 1.93 -26.64 1.97
N ALA A 114 3.04 -26.01 1.62
CA ALA A 114 4.30 -26.15 2.33
C ALA A 114 4.21 -25.78 3.80
N GLU A 115 3.65 -24.62 4.13
CA GLU A 115 3.63 -24.10 5.50
C GLU A 115 2.79 -24.96 6.47
N PRO A 116 1.53 -25.33 6.15
CA PRO A 116 0.76 -26.24 7.01
C PRO A 116 1.48 -27.58 7.26
N VAL A 117 2.10 -28.15 6.24
CA VAL A 117 2.85 -29.42 6.39
C VAL A 117 4.11 -29.21 7.23
N MET A 118 4.87 -28.15 7.01
CA MET A 118 6.07 -27.83 7.80
C MET A 118 5.75 -27.63 9.29
N HIS A 119 4.68 -26.91 9.60
CA HIS A 119 4.25 -26.70 11.00
C HIS A 119 3.66 -27.96 11.63
N TYR A 120 3.08 -28.86 10.84
CA TYR A 120 2.63 -30.15 11.31
C TYR A 120 3.79 -31.07 11.71
N VAL A 121 4.86 -31.07 10.93
CA VAL A 121 6.05 -31.92 11.20
C VAL A 121 7.05 -31.27 12.15
N SER A 122 7.02 -29.94 12.30
CA SER A 122 7.91 -29.18 13.19
C SER A 122 7.14 -28.03 13.84
N PRO A 123 6.20 -28.33 14.76
CA PRO A 123 5.45 -27.31 15.46
C PRO A 123 6.36 -26.50 16.42
N PRO A 124 6.05 -25.22 16.70
CA PRO A 124 6.82 -24.44 17.68
C PRO A 124 6.70 -24.97 19.11
N VAL A 125 5.59 -25.64 19.44
CA VAL A 125 5.29 -26.20 20.75
C VAL A 125 4.49 -27.49 20.60
N GLY A 126 4.78 -28.50 21.42
CA GLY A 126 4.08 -29.77 21.45
C GLY A 126 4.71 -30.84 20.56
N GLU A 127 4.08 -32.01 20.54
CA GLU A 127 4.55 -33.18 19.78
C GLU A 127 4.21 -33.05 18.30
N PRO A 128 5.17 -33.28 17.37
CA PRO A 128 4.92 -33.29 15.94
C PRO A 128 4.00 -34.44 15.50
N ALA A 129 3.45 -34.31 14.32
CA ALA A 129 2.63 -35.33 13.65
C ALA A 129 1.39 -35.79 14.48
N THR A 130 0.83 -34.89 15.27
CA THR A 130 -0.42 -35.12 16.04
C THR A 130 -1.58 -34.30 15.49
N ILE A 131 -2.82 -34.64 15.88
CA ILE A 131 -4.00 -33.83 15.54
C ILE A 131 -3.86 -32.38 16.08
N GLN A 132 -3.28 -32.22 17.26
CA GLN A 132 -3.01 -30.93 17.87
C GLN A 132 -2.01 -30.12 17.02
N ALA A 133 -0.96 -30.78 16.53
CA ALA A 133 0.01 -30.17 15.61
C ALA A 133 -0.65 -29.73 14.29
N ALA A 134 -1.58 -30.52 13.72
CA ALA A 134 -2.33 -30.13 12.53
C ALA A 134 -3.22 -28.89 12.76
N GLN A 135 -3.94 -28.86 13.88
CA GLN A 135 -4.75 -27.68 14.26
C GLN A 135 -3.88 -26.44 14.51
N GLN A 136 -2.75 -26.62 15.17
CA GLN A 136 -1.78 -25.55 15.41
C GLN A 136 -1.17 -25.05 14.08
N ALA A 137 -0.80 -25.95 13.18
CA ALA A 137 -0.26 -25.62 11.87
C ALA A 137 -1.19 -24.71 11.06
N MET A 138 -2.47 -25.06 10.98
CA MET A 138 -3.46 -24.25 10.28
C MET A 138 -3.69 -22.89 10.94
N ARG A 139 -3.74 -22.86 12.29
CA ARG A 139 -3.87 -21.61 13.03
C ARG A 139 -2.69 -20.66 12.82
N ILE A 140 -1.46 -21.19 12.78
CA ILE A 140 -0.25 -20.43 12.51
C ILE A 140 -0.25 -19.93 11.06
N SER A 141 -0.58 -20.77 10.10
CA SER A 141 -0.68 -20.36 8.68
C SER A 141 -1.71 -19.24 8.51
N PHE A 142 -2.86 -19.32 9.18
CA PHE A 142 -3.85 -18.24 9.18
C PHE A 142 -3.32 -16.95 9.84
N PHE A 143 -2.48 -17.06 10.85
CA PHE A 143 -1.85 -15.92 11.51
C PHE A 143 -0.85 -15.21 10.60
N HIS A 144 -0.01 -15.94 9.91
CA HIS A 144 1.01 -15.37 9.03
C HIS A 144 0.40 -14.69 7.78
N TRP A 145 -0.72 -15.22 7.25
CA TRP A 145 -1.37 -14.77 6.01
C TRP A 145 -2.66 -13.96 6.24
N GLY A 146 -3.05 -13.80 7.49
CA GLY A 146 -4.29 -13.17 7.90
C GLY A 146 -4.17 -11.66 8.13
N ILE A 147 -4.92 -11.18 9.12
CA ILE A 147 -5.15 -9.76 9.38
C ILE A 147 -3.86 -8.96 9.66
N HIS A 148 -2.81 -9.61 10.21
CA HIS A 148 -1.55 -8.96 10.54
C HIS A 148 -0.78 -8.52 9.30
N ALA A 149 -0.69 -9.40 8.28
CA ALA A 149 -0.10 -9.05 6.99
C ALA A 149 -0.80 -7.85 6.35
N TRP A 150 -2.14 -7.88 6.37
CA TRP A 150 -2.96 -6.82 5.79
C TRP A 150 -2.96 -5.53 6.61
N ALA A 151 -2.74 -5.61 7.92
CA ALA A 151 -2.54 -4.42 8.75
C ALA A 151 -1.25 -3.66 8.37
N ILE A 152 -0.15 -4.37 8.07
CA ILE A 152 1.09 -3.75 7.60
C ILE A 152 0.85 -2.98 6.29
N TYR A 153 0.16 -3.63 5.33
CA TYR A 153 -0.15 -3.01 4.04
C TYR A 153 -1.15 -1.86 4.16
N ALA A 154 -2.18 -2.03 4.99
CA ALA A 154 -3.19 -1.01 5.24
C ALA A 154 -2.59 0.24 5.88
N LEU A 155 -1.64 0.10 6.81
CA LEU A 155 -0.95 1.23 7.42
C LEU A 155 -0.24 2.10 6.38
N VAL A 156 0.58 1.48 5.54
CA VAL A 156 1.33 2.22 4.51
C VAL A 156 0.38 2.80 3.47
N GLY A 157 -0.57 2.01 2.98
CA GLY A 157 -1.56 2.48 2.01
C GLY A 157 -2.42 3.64 2.53
N LEU A 158 -2.86 3.57 3.80
CA LEU A 158 -3.61 4.65 4.46
C LEU A 158 -2.78 5.93 4.55
N ALA A 159 -1.55 5.83 5.04
CA ALA A 159 -0.69 6.99 5.20
C ALA A 159 -0.38 7.64 3.83
N LEU A 160 -0.04 6.85 2.82
CA LEU A 160 0.20 7.36 1.46
C LEU A 160 -1.04 8.06 0.90
N ALA A 161 -2.22 7.43 0.96
CA ALA A 161 -3.45 8.00 0.43
C ALA A 161 -3.87 9.27 1.19
N TYR A 162 -3.80 9.24 2.52
CA TYR A 162 -4.18 10.36 3.36
C TYR A 162 -3.30 11.60 3.11
N PHE A 163 -1.99 11.44 3.15
CA PHE A 163 -1.08 12.58 2.96
C PHE A 163 -1.06 13.08 1.51
N ALA A 164 -1.19 12.19 0.53
CA ALA A 164 -1.20 12.61 -0.86
C ALA A 164 -2.52 13.26 -1.28
N TYR A 165 -3.65 12.60 -1.03
CA TYR A 165 -4.93 13.05 -1.60
C TYR A 165 -5.63 14.11 -0.76
N ARG A 166 -5.43 14.12 0.57
CA ARG A 166 -6.04 15.12 1.45
C ARG A 166 -5.14 16.32 1.69
N HIS A 167 -3.82 16.11 1.80
CA HIS A 167 -2.86 17.18 2.12
C HIS A 167 -1.99 17.62 0.94
N ASN A 168 -2.23 17.10 -0.28
CA ASN A 168 -1.47 17.43 -1.49
C ASN A 168 0.06 17.27 -1.33
N LEU A 169 0.49 16.31 -0.52
CA LEU A 169 1.89 15.94 -0.40
C LEU A 169 2.27 14.89 -1.46
N PRO A 170 3.55 14.72 -1.79
CA PRO A 170 3.97 13.68 -2.72
C PRO A 170 3.47 12.29 -2.28
N LEU A 171 3.03 11.45 -3.22
CA LEU A 171 2.59 10.08 -2.94
C LEU A 171 3.80 9.19 -2.65
N LYS A 172 4.57 9.51 -1.60
CA LYS A 172 5.82 8.88 -1.18
C LYS A 172 5.84 8.64 0.32
N VAL A 173 6.66 7.67 0.76
CA VAL A 173 6.75 7.28 2.18
C VAL A 173 7.18 8.45 3.05
N ARG A 174 8.10 9.31 2.57
CA ARG A 174 8.53 10.52 3.28
C ARG A 174 7.40 11.44 3.72
N SER A 175 6.31 11.50 2.94
CA SER A 175 5.17 12.39 3.22
C SER A 175 4.44 12.05 4.50
N ALA A 176 4.44 10.77 4.90
CA ALA A 176 3.84 10.33 6.15
C ALA A 176 4.53 10.89 7.41
N LEU A 177 5.77 11.35 7.27
CA LEU A 177 6.52 11.95 8.36
C LEU A 177 6.42 13.48 8.41
N TYR A 178 5.69 14.10 7.48
CA TYR A 178 5.50 15.56 7.45
C TYR A 178 5.01 16.15 8.79
N PRO A 179 4.05 15.54 9.53
CA PRO A 179 3.61 16.06 10.81
C PRO A 179 4.68 16.08 11.92
N LEU A 180 5.78 15.31 11.73
CA LEU A 180 6.87 15.19 12.69
C LEU A 180 8.07 16.07 12.33
N ILE A 181 8.43 16.14 11.05
CA ILE A 181 9.66 16.81 10.60
C ILE A 181 9.42 17.97 9.62
N GLY A 182 8.14 18.28 9.31
CA GLY A 182 7.76 19.41 8.45
C GLY A 182 8.41 19.37 7.08
N SER A 183 8.85 20.53 6.58
CA SER A 183 9.50 20.67 5.27
C SER A 183 10.81 19.88 5.10
N LYS A 184 11.39 19.35 6.17
CA LYS A 184 12.59 18.50 6.10
C LYS A 184 12.36 17.20 5.32
N ILE A 185 11.09 16.84 5.02
CA ILE A 185 10.79 15.73 4.09
C ILE A 185 11.35 15.97 2.68
N TYR A 186 11.57 17.22 2.28
CA TYR A 186 12.15 17.57 0.96
C TYR A 186 13.67 17.59 0.94
N GLY A 187 14.32 17.32 2.08
CA GLY A 187 15.77 17.30 2.26
C GLY A 187 16.34 15.88 2.47
N PRO A 188 17.60 15.78 2.93
CA PRO A 188 18.31 14.52 3.09
C PRO A 188 17.60 13.49 3.99
N LEU A 189 16.84 13.95 5.00
CA LEU A 189 16.05 13.04 5.84
C LEU A 189 14.95 12.34 5.04
N GLY A 190 14.23 13.10 4.20
CA GLY A 190 13.23 12.51 3.31
C GLY A 190 13.85 11.57 2.29
N ASP A 191 14.98 11.93 1.71
CA ASP A 191 15.70 11.07 0.77
C ASP A 191 16.15 9.76 1.44
N GLY A 192 16.62 9.81 2.70
CA GLY A 192 16.95 8.62 3.49
C GLY A 192 15.74 7.71 3.73
N ILE A 193 14.57 8.29 4.07
CA ILE A 193 13.33 7.54 4.28
C ILE A 193 12.93 6.78 3.00
N ASP A 194 12.90 7.48 1.85
CA ASP A 194 12.54 6.84 0.58
C ASP A 194 13.62 5.83 0.12
N THR A 195 14.89 6.05 0.47
CA THR A 195 15.96 5.06 0.21
C THR A 195 15.72 3.76 0.97
N PHE A 196 15.40 3.81 2.28
CA PHE A 196 15.07 2.61 3.03
C PHE A 196 13.81 1.91 2.53
N ALA A 197 12.77 2.66 2.16
CA ALA A 197 11.57 2.11 1.54
C ALA A 197 11.89 1.40 0.21
N THR A 198 12.76 1.99 -0.61
CA THR A 198 13.19 1.42 -1.89
C THR A 198 14.03 0.16 -1.68
N LEU A 199 14.99 0.17 -0.75
CA LEU A 199 15.81 -0.99 -0.41
C LEU A 199 14.93 -2.15 0.07
N GLY A 200 14.02 -1.89 1.02
CA GLY A 200 13.07 -2.91 1.48
C GLY A 200 12.29 -3.51 0.31
N THR A 201 11.72 -2.66 -0.55
CA THR A 201 10.96 -3.10 -1.74
C THR A 201 11.80 -3.98 -2.66
N VAL A 202 13.03 -3.58 -2.99
CA VAL A 202 13.93 -4.34 -3.89
C VAL A 202 14.28 -5.71 -3.30
N PHE A 203 14.68 -5.78 -2.01
CA PHE A 203 15.01 -7.05 -1.36
C PHE A 203 13.77 -7.94 -1.19
N GLY A 204 12.62 -7.37 -0.82
CA GLY A 204 11.37 -8.11 -0.69
C GLY A 204 10.91 -8.73 -2.01
N ILE A 205 10.99 -7.99 -3.12
CA ILE A 205 10.66 -8.51 -4.46
C ILE A 205 11.68 -9.57 -4.88
N ALA A 206 12.98 -9.33 -4.71
CA ALA A 206 14.01 -10.32 -5.04
C ALA A 206 13.79 -11.65 -4.30
N THR A 207 13.39 -11.61 -3.03
CA THR A 207 13.03 -12.81 -2.25
C THR A 207 11.82 -13.52 -2.84
N THR A 208 10.79 -12.79 -3.24
CA THR A 208 9.61 -13.37 -3.90
C THR A 208 9.96 -14.00 -5.23
N LEU A 209 10.83 -13.36 -6.03
CA LEU A 209 11.34 -13.93 -7.28
C LEU A 209 12.13 -15.23 -7.02
N GLY A 210 12.90 -15.28 -5.91
CA GLY A 210 13.58 -16.49 -5.47
C GLY A 210 12.62 -17.64 -5.16
N PHE A 211 11.57 -17.40 -4.37
CA PHE A 211 10.53 -18.40 -4.12
C PHE A 211 9.84 -18.85 -5.42
N GLY A 212 9.53 -17.90 -6.30
CA GLY A 212 8.87 -18.19 -7.57
C GLY A 212 9.73 -19.09 -8.47
N VAL A 213 11.02 -18.78 -8.62
CA VAL A 213 11.89 -19.55 -9.51
C VAL A 213 12.18 -20.94 -8.98
N THR A 214 12.35 -21.12 -7.66
CA THR A 214 12.53 -22.46 -7.08
C THR A 214 11.28 -23.30 -7.29
N GLN A 215 10.09 -22.74 -7.12
CA GLN A 215 8.84 -23.42 -7.36
C GLN A 215 8.60 -23.73 -8.86
N ILE A 216 8.93 -22.81 -9.78
CA ILE A 216 8.89 -23.08 -11.22
C ILE A 216 9.83 -24.24 -11.57
N ASN A 217 11.07 -24.23 -11.05
CA ASN A 217 12.02 -25.31 -11.28
C ASN A 217 11.49 -26.67 -10.76
N SER A 218 10.87 -26.69 -9.57
CA SER A 218 10.22 -27.89 -9.03
C SER A 218 9.09 -28.40 -9.93
N GLY A 219 8.27 -27.51 -10.46
CA GLY A 219 7.21 -27.86 -11.42
C GLY A 219 7.75 -28.42 -12.74
N LEU A 220 8.81 -27.81 -13.27
CA LEU A 220 9.49 -28.31 -14.49
C LEU A 220 10.21 -29.63 -14.26
N ASN A 221 10.76 -29.86 -13.06
CA ASN A 221 11.32 -31.12 -12.67
C ASN A 221 10.25 -32.23 -12.65
N TYR A 222 9.13 -31.96 -12.00
CA TYR A 222 8.00 -32.88 -11.92
C TYR A 222 7.43 -33.25 -13.31
N LEU A 223 7.28 -32.26 -14.20
CA LEU A 223 6.64 -32.44 -15.50
C LEU A 223 7.57 -33.00 -16.56
N PHE A 224 8.82 -32.57 -16.56
CA PHE A 224 9.76 -32.82 -17.69
C PHE A 224 11.11 -33.38 -17.24
N GLY A 225 11.32 -33.63 -15.95
CA GLY A 225 12.60 -34.15 -15.43
C GLY A 225 13.74 -33.12 -15.48
N ILE A 226 13.45 -31.82 -15.58
CA ILE A 226 14.48 -30.78 -15.60
C ILE A 226 15.12 -30.72 -14.22
N GLU A 227 16.44 -30.83 -14.15
CA GLU A 227 17.17 -30.84 -12.88
C GLU A 227 16.94 -29.59 -12.04
N GLN A 228 16.70 -29.80 -10.75
CA GLN A 228 16.64 -28.72 -9.75
C GLN A 228 18.07 -28.31 -9.39
N SER A 229 18.56 -27.26 -10.04
CA SER A 229 19.91 -26.76 -9.85
C SER A 229 19.95 -25.24 -9.88
N ALA A 230 20.99 -24.66 -9.24
CA ALA A 230 21.22 -23.23 -9.28
C ALA A 230 21.37 -22.70 -10.71
N SER A 231 21.95 -23.49 -11.62
CA SER A 231 22.08 -23.13 -13.03
C SER A 231 20.74 -23.04 -13.73
N THR A 232 19.83 -24.00 -13.49
CA THR A 232 18.47 -23.98 -14.02
C THR A 232 17.70 -22.78 -13.47
N GLN A 233 17.79 -22.52 -12.17
CA GLN A 233 17.13 -21.37 -11.54
C GLN A 233 17.64 -20.04 -12.10
N MET A 234 18.93 -19.90 -12.33
CA MET A 234 19.51 -18.71 -12.97
C MET A 234 18.94 -18.50 -14.39
N ILE A 235 18.89 -19.55 -15.21
CA ILE A 235 18.30 -19.47 -16.56
C ILE A 235 16.82 -19.06 -16.48
N LEU A 236 16.07 -19.65 -15.57
CA LEU A 236 14.65 -19.33 -15.37
C LEU A 236 14.45 -17.88 -14.95
N ILE A 237 15.27 -17.34 -14.03
CA ILE A 237 15.21 -15.90 -13.67
C ILE A 237 15.47 -15.05 -14.90
N ILE A 238 16.49 -15.35 -15.71
CA ILE A 238 16.82 -14.59 -16.91
C ILE A 238 15.64 -14.62 -17.90
N VAL A 239 15.07 -15.80 -18.17
CA VAL A 239 13.96 -15.97 -19.11
C VAL A 239 12.73 -15.20 -18.63
N VAL A 240 12.29 -15.42 -17.38
CA VAL A 240 11.05 -14.82 -16.88
C VAL A 240 11.21 -13.30 -16.66
N SER A 241 12.38 -12.85 -16.22
CA SER A 241 12.67 -11.41 -16.11
C SER A 241 12.80 -10.73 -17.47
N SER A 242 13.25 -11.46 -18.50
CA SER A 242 13.22 -10.96 -19.89
C SER A 242 11.79 -10.79 -20.38
N MET A 243 10.89 -11.72 -20.06
CA MET A 243 9.45 -11.57 -20.37
C MET A 243 8.85 -10.33 -19.66
N ALA A 244 9.17 -10.13 -18.39
CA ALA A 244 8.77 -8.92 -17.66
C ALA A 244 9.35 -7.64 -18.29
N SER A 245 10.64 -7.66 -18.68
CA SER A 245 11.29 -6.55 -19.36
C SER A 245 10.65 -6.21 -20.71
N LEU A 246 10.26 -7.21 -21.50
CA LEU A 246 9.51 -7.00 -22.74
C LEU A 246 8.15 -6.37 -22.47
N SER A 247 7.44 -6.80 -21.42
CA SER A 247 6.18 -6.20 -21.00
C SER A 247 6.35 -4.72 -20.68
N VAL A 248 7.36 -4.36 -19.88
CA VAL A 248 7.72 -2.97 -19.57
C VAL A 248 8.06 -2.17 -20.83
N PHE A 249 8.88 -2.74 -21.74
CA PHE A 249 9.35 -2.04 -22.94
C PHE A 249 8.22 -1.68 -23.90
N PHE A 250 7.29 -2.60 -24.11
CA PHE A 250 6.15 -2.37 -25.01
C PHE A 250 5.02 -1.56 -24.39
N GLY A 251 5.12 -1.19 -23.12
CA GLY A 251 4.09 -0.40 -22.42
C GLY A 251 2.75 -1.11 -22.41
N LEU A 252 2.76 -2.42 -22.19
CA LEU A 252 1.58 -3.28 -22.28
C LEU A 252 0.66 -3.15 -21.05
N ASP A 253 0.34 -1.93 -20.60
CA ASP A 253 -0.57 -1.70 -19.46
C ASP A 253 -1.88 -2.49 -19.59
N LYS A 254 -2.44 -2.57 -20.81
CA LYS A 254 -3.61 -3.43 -21.10
C LYS A 254 -3.26 -4.94 -21.06
N GLY A 255 -2.03 -5.31 -21.41
CA GLY A 255 -1.55 -6.69 -21.37
C GLY A 255 -1.36 -7.17 -19.94
N ILE A 256 -0.74 -6.37 -19.06
CA ILE A 256 -0.53 -6.67 -17.64
C ILE A 256 -1.86 -6.85 -16.94
N LYS A 257 -2.83 -5.97 -17.20
CA LYS A 257 -4.19 -6.11 -16.66
C LYS A 257 -4.80 -7.45 -17.05
N ARG A 258 -4.73 -7.85 -18.32
CA ARG A 258 -5.24 -9.16 -18.79
C ARG A 258 -4.49 -10.34 -18.18
N LEU A 259 -3.16 -10.25 -18.01
CA LEU A 259 -2.36 -11.28 -17.35
C LEU A 259 -2.77 -11.42 -15.87
N SER A 260 -3.00 -10.31 -15.16
CA SER A 260 -3.45 -10.33 -13.77
C SER A 260 -4.87 -10.90 -13.64
N GLU A 261 -5.77 -10.57 -14.57
CA GLU A 261 -7.11 -11.17 -14.64
C GLU A 261 -7.03 -12.70 -14.92
N LEU A 262 -6.15 -13.11 -15.83
CA LEU A 262 -5.89 -14.52 -16.12
C LEU A 262 -5.34 -15.25 -14.90
N ASN A 263 -4.35 -14.67 -14.20
CA ASN A 263 -3.81 -15.22 -12.95
C ASN A 263 -4.91 -15.50 -11.93
N LEU A 264 -5.81 -14.54 -11.75
CA LEU A 264 -6.94 -14.68 -10.84
C LEU A 264 -7.84 -15.86 -11.22
N VAL A 265 -8.20 -15.94 -12.50
CA VAL A 265 -9.05 -17.04 -13.01
C VAL A 265 -8.36 -18.39 -12.81
N LEU A 266 -7.09 -18.51 -13.18
CA LEU A 266 -6.33 -19.76 -13.02
C LEU A 266 -6.18 -20.17 -11.55
N ALA A 267 -5.94 -19.21 -10.64
CA ALA A 267 -5.86 -19.48 -9.22
C ALA A 267 -7.21 -19.97 -8.66
N VAL A 268 -8.32 -19.35 -9.06
CA VAL A 268 -9.66 -19.81 -8.66
C VAL A 268 -9.97 -21.19 -9.22
N VAL A 269 -9.57 -21.47 -10.48
CA VAL A 269 -9.71 -22.81 -11.09
C VAL A 269 -8.93 -23.86 -10.29
N LEU A 270 -7.68 -23.58 -9.92
CA LEU A 270 -6.87 -24.49 -9.11
C LEU A 270 -7.51 -24.73 -7.74
N LEU A 271 -7.98 -23.69 -7.07
CA LEU A 271 -8.62 -23.78 -5.77
C LEU A 271 -9.92 -24.61 -5.83
N LEU A 272 -10.76 -24.35 -6.83
CA LEU A 272 -12.01 -25.10 -7.04
C LEU A 272 -11.72 -26.54 -7.42
N PHE A 273 -10.67 -26.81 -8.21
CA PHE A 273 -10.24 -28.17 -8.52
C PHE A 273 -9.89 -28.94 -7.25
N VAL A 274 -9.05 -28.38 -6.37
CA VAL A 274 -8.69 -29.01 -5.09
C VAL A 274 -9.93 -29.21 -4.20
N PHE A 275 -10.84 -28.25 -4.17
CA PHE A 275 -12.08 -28.37 -3.42
C PHE A 275 -13.00 -29.49 -3.94
N ILE A 276 -13.15 -29.62 -5.26
CA ILE A 276 -14.07 -30.61 -5.88
C ILE A 276 -13.48 -32.02 -5.86
N THR A 277 -12.17 -32.17 -6.10
CA THR A 277 -11.52 -33.48 -6.14
C THR A 277 -11.06 -33.98 -4.78
N GLY A 278 -10.89 -33.07 -3.81
CA GLY A 278 -10.55 -33.41 -2.44
C GLY A 278 -11.78 -33.68 -1.56
N PRO A 279 -11.59 -33.84 -0.25
CA PRO A 279 -12.65 -34.12 0.70
C PRO A 279 -13.48 -32.87 1.03
N SER A 280 -14.30 -32.39 0.09
CA SER A 280 -15.00 -31.08 0.13
C SER A 280 -15.68 -30.76 1.46
N ILE A 281 -16.42 -31.75 2.04
CA ILE A 281 -17.12 -31.54 3.32
C ILE A 281 -16.13 -31.32 4.46
N TYR A 282 -15.05 -32.11 4.50
CA TYR A 282 -13.98 -31.95 5.49
C TYR A 282 -13.30 -30.58 5.34
N LEU A 283 -13.02 -30.14 4.11
CA LEU A 283 -12.41 -28.82 3.84
C LEU A 283 -13.28 -27.67 4.36
N LEU A 284 -14.61 -27.74 4.16
CA LEU A 284 -15.53 -26.74 4.69
C LEU A 284 -15.55 -26.73 6.22
N GLN A 285 -15.71 -27.92 6.83
CA GLN A 285 -15.75 -28.06 8.28
C GLN A 285 -14.48 -27.59 8.96
N THR A 286 -13.32 -28.01 8.45
CA THR A 286 -12.01 -27.64 9.01
C THR A 286 -11.67 -26.19 8.79
N THR A 287 -12.01 -25.61 7.64
CA THR A 287 -11.80 -24.19 7.39
C THR A 287 -12.62 -23.32 8.34
N ILE A 288 -13.91 -23.63 8.55
CA ILE A 288 -14.74 -22.91 9.51
C ILE A 288 -14.18 -23.04 10.94
N GLN A 289 -13.79 -24.25 11.34
CA GLN A 289 -13.16 -24.49 12.63
C GLN A 289 -11.86 -23.71 12.82
N ASN A 290 -11.00 -23.70 11.79
CA ASN A 290 -9.73 -22.99 11.81
C ASN A 290 -9.92 -21.47 11.88
N ILE A 291 -10.92 -20.89 11.21
CA ILE A 291 -11.29 -19.47 11.34
C ILE A 291 -11.68 -19.18 12.80
N GLY A 292 -12.51 -20.01 13.42
CA GLY A 292 -12.88 -19.86 14.82
C GLY A 292 -11.68 -19.95 15.77
N GLN A 293 -10.77 -20.90 15.55
CA GLN A 293 -9.54 -21.04 16.33
C GLN A 293 -8.59 -19.85 16.12
N TYR A 294 -8.44 -19.36 14.90
CA TYR A 294 -7.65 -18.18 14.61
C TYR A 294 -8.21 -16.94 15.31
N ALA A 295 -9.51 -16.68 15.18
CA ALA A 295 -10.17 -15.53 15.79
C ALA A 295 -10.09 -15.56 17.33
N SER A 296 -10.34 -16.72 17.96
CA SER A 296 -10.29 -16.86 19.42
C SER A 296 -8.88 -16.73 20.00
N ASN A 297 -7.84 -17.06 19.23
CA ASN A 297 -6.45 -16.99 19.66
C ASN A 297 -5.71 -15.73 19.14
N LEU A 298 -6.41 -14.82 18.46
CA LEU A 298 -5.78 -13.68 17.78
C LEU A 298 -4.90 -12.86 18.72
N PHE A 299 -5.40 -12.48 19.89
CA PHE A 299 -4.63 -11.71 20.88
C PHE A 299 -3.41 -12.45 21.40
N HIS A 300 -3.56 -13.72 21.74
CA HIS A 300 -2.44 -14.53 22.20
C HIS A 300 -1.34 -14.62 21.14
N MET A 301 -1.71 -14.89 19.89
CA MET A 301 -0.75 -15.03 18.78
C MET A 301 -0.06 -13.70 18.45
N THR A 302 -0.79 -12.56 18.54
CA THR A 302 -0.26 -11.23 18.27
C THR A 302 0.97 -10.87 19.13
N PHE A 303 1.02 -11.36 20.37
CA PHE A 303 2.09 -11.04 21.33
C PHE A 303 2.98 -12.23 21.69
N ASN A 304 2.75 -13.41 21.10
CA ASN A 304 3.48 -14.62 21.46
C ASN A 304 4.89 -14.60 20.85
N LEU A 305 5.89 -14.72 21.72
CA LEU A 305 7.33 -14.78 21.39
C LEU A 305 7.95 -16.13 21.69
N TYR A 306 7.17 -17.09 22.22
CA TYR A 306 7.68 -18.36 22.74
C TYR A 306 8.84 -18.19 23.75
N ALA A 307 8.83 -17.08 24.52
CA ALA A 307 9.95 -16.65 25.35
C ALA A 307 10.29 -17.62 26.49
N TYR A 308 9.30 -18.39 26.97
CA TYR A 308 9.52 -19.42 28.01
C TYR A 308 10.07 -20.73 27.43
N GLN A 309 9.95 -20.96 26.14
CA GLN A 309 10.51 -22.11 25.42
C GLN A 309 11.16 -21.60 24.12
N PRO A 310 12.30 -20.91 24.22
CA PRO A 310 12.92 -20.29 23.08
C PRO A 310 13.40 -21.36 22.09
N SER A 311 13.02 -21.17 20.84
CA SER A 311 13.50 -21.96 19.70
C SER A 311 13.80 -21.06 18.53
N GLY A 312 14.64 -21.48 17.60
CA GLY A 312 14.90 -20.74 16.35
C GLY A 312 13.67 -20.61 15.43
N TRP A 313 12.56 -21.28 15.76
CA TRP A 313 11.36 -21.34 14.94
C TRP A 313 10.78 -19.95 14.65
N ILE A 314 10.67 -19.08 15.67
CA ILE A 314 10.08 -17.75 15.50
C ILE A 314 10.86 -16.89 14.49
N GLY A 315 12.20 -16.98 14.51
CA GLY A 315 13.07 -16.26 13.57
C GLY A 315 12.90 -16.72 12.14
N GLY A 316 12.82 -18.04 11.94
CA GLY A 316 12.64 -18.66 10.61
C GLY A 316 11.24 -18.50 10.02
N TRP A 317 10.22 -18.22 10.83
CA TRP A 317 8.84 -18.14 10.40
C TRP A 317 8.21 -16.78 10.65
N THR A 318 7.75 -16.50 11.85
CA THR A 318 6.97 -15.28 12.13
C THR A 318 7.77 -14.00 11.81
N ILE A 319 9.04 -13.93 12.20
CA ILE A 319 9.88 -12.75 11.93
C ILE A 319 10.21 -12.63 10.45
N MET A 320 10.48 -13.74 9.78
CA MET A 320 10.68 -13.76 8.32
C MET A 320 9.44 -13.23 7.60
N TYR A 321 8.23 -13.67 7.98
CA TYR A 321 6.98 -13.17 7.39
C TYR A 321 6.77 -11.69 7.67
N TRP A 322 6.93 -11.23 8.92
CA TRP A 322 6.78 -9.81 9.25
C TRP A 322 7.77 -8.95 8.47
N ALA A 323 9.02 -9.36 8.39
CA ALA A 323 10.04 -8.68 7.60
C ALA A 323 9.68 -8.64 6.11
N TRP A 324 9.18 -9.74 5.56
CA TRP A 324 8.77 -9.84 4.17
C TRP A 324 7.59 -8.92 3.86
N TRP A 325 6.54 -8.94 4.70
CA TRP A 325 5.38 -8.04 4.55
C TRP A 325 5.77 -6.56 4.72
N ILE A 326 6.63 -6.24 5.68
CA ILE A 326 7.15 -4.89 5.87
C ILE A 326 7.93 -4.43 4.63
N SER A 327 8.80 -5.27 4.09
CA SER A 327 9.57 -4.98 2.88
C SER A 327 8.68 -4.77 1.65
N TRP A 328 7.59 -5.52 1.54
CA TRP A 328 6.60 -5.39 0.47
C TRP A 328 5.64 -4.23 0.65
N SER A 329 5.54 -3.68 1.85
CA SER A 329 4.49 -2.72 2.18
C SER A 329 4.54 -1.40 1.38
N PRO A 330 5.69 -0.84 0.95
CA PRO A 330 5.68 0.33 0.08
C PRO A 330 5.05 0.03 -1.29
N PHE A 331 5.30 -1.17 -1.83
CA PHE A 331 4.74 -1.63 -3.10
C PHE A 331 3.22 -1.84 -3.02
N VAL A 332 2.78 -2.70 -2.11
CA VAL A 332 1.35 -3.02 -1.95
C VAL A 332 0.58 -1.80 -1.45
N GLY A 333 1.16 -1.04 -0.51
CA GLY A 333 0.55 0.17 0.04
C GLY A 333 0.33 1.25 -1.02
N LEU A 334 1.28 1.47 -1.93
CA LEU A 334 1.12 2.40 -3.05
C LEU A 334 -0.03 1.99 -3.98
N PHE A 335 -0.12 0.71 -4.32
CA PHE A 335 -1.20 0.20 -5.14
C PHE A 335 -2.56 0.41 -4.46
N ILE A 336 -2.69 0.00 -3.20
CA ILE A 336 -3.92 0.15 -2.42
C ILE A 336 -4.30 1.63 -2.29
N ALA A 337 -3.33 2.52 -2.05
CA ALA A 337 -3.57 3.95 -1.97
C ALA A 337 -4.18 4.49 -3.26
N ARG A 338 -3.61 4.14 -4.42
CA ARG A 338 -4.08 4.60 -5.74
C ARG A 338 -5.52 4.21 -6.05
N VAL A 339 -5.92 3.00 -5.68
CA VAL A 339 -7.28 2.51 -5.98
C VAL A 339 -8.32 2.96 -4.94
N SER A 340 -7.91 3.64 -3.87
CA SER A 340 -8.78 3.96 -2.73
C SER A 340 -9.11 5.44 -2.57
N LYS A 341 -8.74 6.29 -3.53
CA LYS A 341 -9.04 7.72 -3.52
C LYS A 341 -10.54 7.98 -3.34
N GLY A 342 -10.89 8.94 -2.49
CA GLY A 342 -12.28 9.36 -2.23
C GLY A 342 -13.05 8.49 -1.22
N ARG A 343 -12.51 7.36 -0.75
CA ARG A 343 -13.13 6.54 0.28
C ARG A 343 -12.94 7.14 1.67
N SER A 344 -13.82 6.78 2.61
CA SER A 344 -13.56 7.07 4.01
C SER A 344 -12.44 6.16 4.56
N ILE A 345 -11.73 6.63 5.57
CA ILE A 345 -10.66 5.86 6.23
C ILE A 345 -11.22 4.55 6.80
N ARG A 346 -12.45 4.57 7.35
CA ARG A 346 -13.11 3.36 7.86
C ARG A 346 -13.35 2.33 6.76
N GLU A 347 -13.94 2.75 5.64
CA GLU A 347 -14.14 1.87 4.48
C GLU A 347 -12.82 1.29 3.98
N PHE A 348 -11.78 2.14 3.92
CA PHE A 348 -10.44 1.73 3.53
C PHE A 348 -9.89 0.64 4.46
N ILE A 349 -9.85 0.89 5.77
CA ILE A 349 -9.28 -0.06 6.74
C ILE A 349 -10.05 -1.38 6.71
N VAL A 350 -11.37 -1.33 6.79
CA VAL A 350 -12.22 -2.53 6.80
C VAL A 350 -12.06 -3.32 5.50
N GLY A 351 -12.11 -2.64 4.35
CA GLY A 351 -11.96 -3.30 3.04
C GLY A 351 -10.60 -3.93 2.86
N VAL A 352 -9.52 -3.19 3.14
CA VAL A 352 -8.14 -3.67 2.93
C VAL A 352 -7.77 -4.79 3.90
N MET A 353 -8.26 -4.73 5.15
CA MET A 353 -7.93 -5.76 6.14
C MET A 353 -8.78 -7.01 5.98
N LEU A 354 -10.08 -6.91 5.65
CA LEU A 354 -10.98 -8.06 5.69
C LEU A 354 -11.11 -8.78 4.35
N ILE A 355 -11.19 -8.06 3.21
CA ILE A 355 -11.47 -8.69 1.92
C ILE A 355 -10.33 -9.64 1.49
N PRO A 356 -9.07 -9.19 1.44
CA PRO A 356 -7.98 -10.09 1.10
C PRO A 356 -7.73 -11.17 2.17
N THR A 357 -7.88 -10.82 3.46
CA THR A 357 -7.78 -11.81 4.55
C THR A 357 -8.79 -12.93 4.35
N GLY A 358 -10.05 -12.62 4.07
CA GLY A 358 -11.08 -13.64 3.84
C GLY A 358 -10.67 -14.61 2.73
N PHE A 359 -10.11 -14.09 1.65
CA PHE A 359 -9.62 -14.94 0.57
C PHE A 359 -8.41 -15.79 0.98
N THR A 360 -7.40 -15.20 1.63
CA THR A 360 -6.23 -15.97 2.05
C THR A 360 -6.57 -17.06 3.05
N LEU A 361 -7.55 -16.84 3.93
CA LEU A 361 -8.04 -17.88 4.84
C LEU A 361 -8.73 -19.05 4.08
N VAL A 362 -9.49 -18.75 3.03
CA VAL A 362 -10.10 -19.80 2.19
C VAL A 362 -9.02 -20.55 1.42
N TRP A 363 -8.06 -19.83 0.83
CA TRP A 363 -6.95 -20.44 0.10
C TRP A 363 -6.12 -21.38 0.99
N MET A 364 -5.60 -20.85 2.10
CA MET A 364 -4.81 -21.64 3.05
C MET A 364 -5.66 -22.77 3.67
N GLY A 365 -6.95 -22.49 3.92
CA GLY A 365 -7.90 -23.46 4.46
C GLY A 365 -8.10 -24.65 3.53
N PHE A 366 -8.30 -24.44 2.25
CA PHE A 366 -8.54 -25.54 1.31
C PHE A 366 -7.23 -26.25 0.96
N MET A 367 -6.18 -25.51 0.56
CA MET A 367 -4.90 -26.12 0.18
C MET A 367 -4.22 -26.83 1.34
N GLY A 368 -4.14 -26.17 2.50
CA GLY A 368 -3.48 -26.72 3.69
C GLY A 368 -4.22 -27.88 4.31
N ASN A 369 -5.56 -27.78 4.49
CA ASN A 369 -6.33 -28.90 5.04
C ASN A 369 -6.42 -30.09 4.07
N ALA A 370 -6.41 -29.88 2.75
CA ALA A 370 -6.36 -30.99 1.80
C ALA A 370 -5.03 -31.74 1.89
N ALA A 371 -3.91 -31.01 2.00
CA ALA A 371 -2.61 -31.62 2.21
C ALA A 371 -2.51 -32.37 3.55
N LEU A 372 -2.98 -31.77 4.64
CA LEU A 372 -3.03 -32.44 5.95
C LEU A 372 -3.98 -33.65 5.96
N TYR A 373 -5.10 -33.59 5.23
CA TYR A 373 -6.00 -34.72 5.08
C TYR A 373 -5.31 -35.91 4.43
N SER A 374 -4.55 -35.69 3.33
CA SER A 374 -3.83 -36.76 2.67
C SER A 374 -2.78 -37.42 3.59
N ILE A 375 -2.16 -36.66 4.49
CA ILE A 375 -1.22 -37.21 5.48
C ILE A 375 -1.97 -37.96 6.60
N LEU A 376 -3.00 -37.36 7.17
CA LEU A 376 -3.70 -37.88 8.36
C LEU A 376 -4.60 -39.10 8.06
N HIS A 377 -5.25 -39.12 6.88
CA HIS A 377 -6.29 -40.11 6.54
C HIS A 377 -5.90 -41.03 5.39
N GLU A 378 -4.99 -40.61 4.53
CA GLU A 378 -4.54 -41.39 3.37
C GLU A 378 -3.09 -41.89 3.52
N ALA A 379 -2.47 -41.63 4.66
CA ALA A 379 -1.09 -42.03 5.01
C ALA A 379 -0.04 -41.59 3.98
N ASN A 380 -0.19 -40.38 3.41
CA ASN A 380 0.76 -39.81 2.44
C ASN A 380 2.04 -39.32 3.13
N LEU A 381 2.88 -40.26 3.57
CA LEU A 381 4.15 -39.95 4.22
C LEU A 381 5.18 -39.38 3.25
N GLN A 382 5.00 -39.63 1.94
CA GLN A 382 5.89 -39.11 0.90
C GLN A 382 5.81 -37.58 0.83
N LEU A 383 4.61 -37.02 0.84
CA LEU A 383 4.41 -35.58 0.89
C LEU A 383 5.12 -34.95 2.12
N MET A 384 4.95 -35.56 3.28
CA MET A 384 5.58 -35.08 4.51
C MET A 384 7.12 -35.08 4.39
N THR A 385 7.71 -36.17 3.89
CA THR A 385 9.17 -36.30 3.75
C THR A 385 9.73 -35.36 2.69
N ALA A 386 9.06 -35.25 1.53
CA ALA A 386 9.48 -34.38 0.43
C ALA A 386 9.48 -32.90 0.86
N VAL A 387 8.44 -32.46 1.56
CA VAL A 387 8.33 -31.06 2.05
C VAL A 387 9.39 -30.73 3.10
N GLN A 388 9.78 -31.69 3.95
CA GLN A 388 10.86 -31.49 4.91
C GLN A 388 12.24 -31.33 4.23
N GLN A 389 12.45 -32.01 3.11
CA GLN A 389 13.70 -31.93 2.35
C GLN A 389 13.76 -30.66 1.49
N ASP A 390 12.67 -30.34 0.81
CA ASP A 390 12.55 -29.17 -0.04
C ASP A 390 11.10 -28.66 -0.07
N SER A 391 10.86 -27.53 0.56
CA SER A 391 9.52 -26.92 0.59
C SER A 391 8.99 -26.49 -0.79
N SER A 392 9.86 -26.31 -1.79
CA SER A 392 9.46 -25.87 -3.12
C SER A 392 8.70 -26.93 -3.93
N VAL A 393 8.85 -28.21 -3.56
CA VAL A 393 8.14 -29.32 -4.22
C VAL A 393 6.74 -29.55 -3.67
N ALA A 394 6.40 -28.94 -2.53
CA ALA A 394 5.19 -29.23 -1.76
C ALA A 394 3.91 -29.25 -2.58
N LEU A 395 3.71 -28.23 -3.42
CA LEU A 395 2.51 -28.10 -4.24
C LEU A 395 2.41 -29.24 -5.27
N PHE A 396 3.51 -29.58 -5.94
CA PHE A 396 3.54 -30.60 -7.00
C PHE A 396 3.41 -32.01 -6.41
N GLU A 397 4.06 -32.27 -5.29
CA GLU A 397 3.92 -33.55 -4.57
C GLU A 397 2.50 -33.74 -4.04
N PHE A 398 1.84 -32.67 -3.56
CA PHE A 398 0.44 -32.72 -3.19
C PHE A 398 -0.46 -32.99 -4.42
N LEU A 399 -0.26 -32.27 -5.52
CA LEU A 399 -1.06 -32.44 -6.74
C LEU A 399 -0.86 -33.82 -7.39
N SER A 400 0.30 -34.48 -7.18
CA SER A 400 0.60 -35.80 -7.73
C SER A 400 -0.38 -36.88 -7.25
N ASN A 401 -0.99 -36.67 -6.09
CA ASN A 401 -1.97 -37.58 -5.48
C ASN A 401 -3.42 -37.30 -5.89
N LEU A 402 -3.64 -36.25 -6.71
CA LEU A 402 -4.97 -35.87 -7.19
C LEU A 402 -5.17 -36.31 -8.65
N PRO A 403 -6.43 -36.48 -9.11
CA PRO A 403 -6.69 -36.76 -10.52
C PRO A 403 -6.18 -35.63 -11.41
N PHE A 404 -5.80 -35.94 -12.66
CA PHE A 404 -5.25 -34.98 -13.62
C PHE A 404 -3.97 -34.27 -13.14
N ALA A 405 -3.15 -34.92 -12.31
CA ALA A 405 -1.95 -34.38 -11.69
C ALA A 405 -1.05 -33.56 -12.64
N SER A 406 -0.70 -34.12 -13.82
CA SER A 406 0.18 -33.45 -14.79
C SER A 406 -0.45 -32.15 -15.34
N ILE A 407 -1.78 -32.14 -15.59
CA ILE A 407 -2.48 -30.97 -16.12
C ILE A 407 -2.51 -29.88 -15.05
N MET A 408 -2.82 -30.22 -13.80
CA MET A 408 -2.87 -29.28 -12.69
C MET A 408 -1.49 -28.76 -12.31
N SER A 409 -0.47 -29.61 -12.37
CA SER A 409 0.92 -29.19 -12.16
C SER A 409 1.42 -28.27 -13.27
N LEU A 410 1.02 -28.49 -14.52
CA LEU A 410 1.31 -27.55 -15.61
C LEU A 410 0.59 -26.21 -15.38
N LEU A 411 -0.69 -26.24 -15.02
CA LEU A 411 -1.44 -25.03 -14.69
C LEU A 411 -0.79 -24.27 -13.53
N ALA A 412 -0.41 -24.96 -12.46
CA ALA A 412 0.26 -24.37 -11.30
C ALA A 412 1.62 -23.75 -11.68
N THR A 413 2.43 -24.44 -12.50
CA THR A 413 3.72 -23.93 -12.98
C THR A 413 3.53 -22.66 -13.83
N LEU A 414 2.57 -22.66 -14.75
CA LEU A 414 2.23 -21.49 -15.56
C LEU A 414 1.73 -20.33 -14.69
N LEU A 415 0.90 -20.62 -13.69
CA LEU A 415 0.39 -19.63 -12.76
C LEU A 415 1.51 -18.95 -11.98
N VAL A 416 2.48 -19.72 -11.44
CA VAL A 416 3.65 -19.17 -10.75
C VAL A 416 4.52 -18.32 -11.70
N MET A 417 4.72 -18.77 -12.95
CA MET A 417 5.44 -17.97 -13.96
C MET A 417 4.74 -16.63 -14.24
N LEU A 418 3.43 -16.64 -14.41
CA LEU A 418 2.66 -15.43 -14.66
C LEU A 418 2.68 -14.48 -13.44
N PHE A 419 2.60 -15.02 -12.22
CA PHE A 419 2.78 -14.23 -11.00
C PHE A 419 4.19 -13.64 -10.92
N PHE A 420 5.21 -14.38 -11.32
CA PHE A 420 6.58 -13.85 -11.36
C PHE A 420 6.68 -12.64 -12.31
N VAL A 421 6.18 -12.78 -13.56
CA VAL A 421 6.20 -11.70 -14.55
C VAL A 421 5.46 -10.46 -14.04
N THR A 422 4.25 -10.64 -13.52
CA THR A 422 3.43 -9.51 -13.02
C THR A 422 4.03 -8.86 -11.78
N SER A 423 4.64 -9.63 -10.88
CA SER A 423 5.32 -9.11 -9.68
C SER A 423 6.60 -8.35 -10.04
N ALA A 424 7.40 -8.86 -10.98
CA ALA A 424 8.63 -8.20 -11.44
C ALA A 424 8.34 -6.87 -12.14
N ASP A 425 7.35 -6.83 -13.03
CA ASP A 425 6.94 -5.63 -13.76
C ASP A 425 6.36 -4.56 -12.80
N SER A 426 5.37 -4.95 -11.99
CA SER A 426 4.76 -4.04 -11.02
C SER A 426 5.75 -3.57 -9.95
N GLY A 427 6.66 -4.45 -9.53
CA GLY A 427 7.74 -4.12 -8.61
C GLY A 427 8.71 -3.10 -9.18
N ALA A 428 9.09 -3.26 -10.44
CA ALA A 428 9.93 -2.29 -11.14
C ALA A 428 9.24 -0.92 -11.27
N LEU A 429 7.94 -0.90 -11.58
CA LEU A 429 7.15 0.32 -11.64
C LEU A 429 7.14 1.07 -10.30
N VAL A 430 6.93 0.37 -9.20
CA VAL A 430 6.89 1.02 -7.87
C VAL A 430 8.27 1.46 -7.43
N THR A 431 9.32 0.66 -7.65
CA THR A 431 10.70 1.02 -7.32
C THR A 431 11.13 2.27 -8.10
N ASP A 432 10.77 2.32 -9.39
CA ASP A 432 10.97 3.50 -10.22
C ASP A 432 10.23 4.72 -9.64
N PHE A 433 8.96 4.58 -9.30
CA PHE A 433 8.16 5.64 -8.70
C PHE A 433 8.77 6.18 -7.38
N LEU A 434 9.27 5.31 -6.51
CA LEU A 434 9.93 5.72 -5.25
C LEU A 434 11.19 6.55 -5.50
N THR A 435 11.92 6.27 -6.59
CA THR A 435 13.19 6.92 -6.95
C THR A 435 13.04 8.06 -7.97
N ALA A 436 11.87 8.28 -8.53
CA ALA A 436 11.57 9.32 -9.49
C ALA A 436 11.16 10.65 -8.82
N LYS A 437 11.28 11.78 -9.52
CA LYS A 437 10.75 13.08 -9.09
C LYS A 437 9.28 13.24 -9.44
N THR A 438 8.85 12.72 -10.57
CA THR A 438 7.47 12.80 -11.08
C THR A 438 6.93 11.41 -11.40
N GLU A 439 5.61 11.32 -11.61
CA GLU A 439 4.94 10.04 -11.90
C GLU A 439 5.27 9.45 -13.29
N HIS A 440 5.76 10.27 -14.22
CA HIS A 440 6.07 9.86 -15.58
C HIS A 440 7.56 9.62 -15.76
N SER A 441 7.97 8.37 -15.70
CA SER A 441 9.36 7.97 -15.90
C SER A 441 9.60 7.38 -17.29
N PRO A 442 10.78 7.60 -17.87
CA PRO A 442 11.16 6.94 -19.11
C PRO A 442 11.32 5.43 -18.92
N VAL A 443 11.00 4.66 -19.94
CA VAL A 443 10.98 3.18 -19.92
C VAL A 443 12.28 2.56 -19.40
N TRP A 444 13.44 3.17 -19.73
CA TRP A 444 14.74 2.65 -19.31
C TRP A 444 14.91 2.58 -17.78
N GLN A 445 14.28 3.46 -16.99
CA GLN A 445 14.35 3.43 -15.53
C GLN A 445 13.65 2.18 -14.97
N ARG A 446 12.48 1.84 -15.48
CA ARG A 446 11.77 0.60 -15.11
C ARG A 446 12.57 -0.63 -15.52
N LEU A 447 13.14 -0.64 -16.73
CA LEU A 447 14.01 -1.73 -17.20
C LEU A 447 15.23 -1.90 -16.29
N PHE A 448 15.86 -0.78 -15.88
CA PHE A 448 16.99 -0.81 -14.94
C PHE A 448 16.60 -1.53 -13.64
N TRP A 449 15.46 -1.20 -13.03
CA TRP A 449 15.00 -1.84 -11.81
C TRP A 449 14.64 -3.31 -12.00
N THR A 450 13.99 -3.68 -13.10
CA THR A 450 13.70 -5.08 -13.44
C THR A 450 14.99 -5.90 -13.52
N VAL A 451 15.99 -5.40 -14.24
CA VAL A 451 17.29 -6.08 -14.39
C VAL A 451 18.04 -6.13 -13.05
N LEU A 452 18.07 -5.04 -12.29
CA LEU A 452 18.77 -5.01 -11.00
C LEU A 452 18.18 -6.02 -10.00
N MET A 453 16.85 -6.13 -9.91
CA MET A 453 16.18 -7.12 -9.06
C MET A 453 16.47 -8.56 -9.51
N ALA A 454 16.50 -8.81 -10.81
CA ALA A 454 16.86 -10.12 -11.34
C ALA A 454 18.32 -10.49 -11.02
N VAL A 455 19.25 -9.56 -11.21
CA VAL A 455 20.68 -9.74 -10.86
C VAL A 455 20.85 -9.99 -9.37
N LEU A 456 20.15 -9.23 -8.53
CA LEU A 456 20.17 -9.39 -7.08
C LEU A 456 19.64 -10.79 -6.68
N ALA A 457 18.52 -11.23 -7.26
CA ALA A 457 17.96 -12.55 -6.99
C ALA A 457 18.91 -13.67 -7.42
N ILE A 458 19.52 -13.57 -8.60
CA ILE A 458 20.52 -14.55 -9.09
C ILE A 458 21.71 -14.64 -8.14
N ILE A 459 22.34 -13.51 -7.81
CA ILE A 459 23.55 -13.48 -6.99
C ILE A 459 23.26 -14.03 -5.59
N LEU A 460 22.15 -13.68 -4.97
CA LEU A 460 21.78 -14.19 -3.65
C LEU A 460 21.43 -15.67 -3.66
N LEU A 461 20.74 -16.17 -4.70
CA LEU A 461 20.49 -17.60 -4.85
C LEU A 461 21.77 -18.40 -5.01
N LEU A 462 22.74 -17.89 -5.77
CA LEU A 462 24.05 -18.54 -5.95
C LEU A 462 24.89 -18.52 -4.67
N ALA A 463 24.76 -17.48 -3.84
CA ALA A 463 25.58 -17.28 -2.64
C ALA A 463 25.09 -18.04 -1.40
N GLY A 464 23.80 -18.40 -1.33
CA GLY A 464 23.25 -19.07 -0.15
C GLY A 464 21.79 -19.50 -0.30
N GLY A 465 21.31 -19.61 -1.53
CA GLY A 465 19.94 -20.07 -1.82
C GLY A 465 18.85 -19.12 -1.30
N LEU A 466 17.70 -19.69 -1.00
CA LEU A 466 16.56 -18.93 -0.43
C LEU A 466 16.87 -18.30 0.92
N SER A 467 17.73 -18.92 1.74
CA SER A 467 18.08 -18.39 3.07
C SER A 467 18.84 -17.07 2.99
N ALA A 468 19.68 -16.86 1.98
CA ALA A 468 20.35 -15.58 1.74
C ALA A 468 19.36 -14.47 1.38
N LEU A 469 18.37 -14.77 0.56
CA LEU A 469 17.30 -13.84 0.18
C LEU A 469 16.43 -13.46 1.40
N GLN A 470 16.04 -14.45 2.19
CA GLN A 470 15.26 -14.23 3.42
C GLN A 470 16.04 -13.38 4.44
N SER A 471 17.33 -13.70 4.65
CA SER A 471 18.19 -12.93 5.55
C SER A 471 18.35 -11.47 5.09
N ALA A 472 18.56 -11.23 3.79
CA ALA A 472 18.63 -9.89 3.22
C ALA A 472 17.33 -9.10 3.45
N THR A 473 16.18 -9.76 3.32
CA THR A 473 14.87 -9.17 3.59
C THR A 473 14.72 -8.81 5.07
N ILE A 474 15.07 -9.71 6.00
CA ILE A 474 15.00 -9.44 7.45
C ILE A 474 15.90 -8.25 7.82
N MET A 475 17.13 -8.20 7.27
CA MET A 475 18.06 -7.10 7.53
C MET A 475 17.54 -5.76 7.00
N SER A 476 16.95 -5.72 5.78
CA SER A 476 16.44 -4.49 5.18
C SER A 476 15.14 -4.00 5.82
N ALA A 477 14.32 -4.90 6.35
CA ALA A 477 13.06 -4.57 7.00
C ALA A 477 13.24 -3.91 8.37
N LEU A 478 14.31 -4.22 9.11
CA LEU A 478 14.51 -3.70 10.46
C LEU A 478 14.53 -2.17 10.52
N PRO A 479 15.40 -1.44 9.78
CA PRO A 479 15.37 0.02 9.78
C PRO A 479 14.05 0.59 9.24
N PHE A 480 13.42 -0.08 8.29
CA PHE A 480 12.15 0.36 7.75
C PHE A 480 11.01 0.20 8.78
N THR A 481 11.07 -0.78 9.68
CA THR A 481 10.10 -0.93 10.78
C THR A 481 10.10 0.29 11.71
N PHE A 482 11.27 0.88 12.01
CA PHE A 482 11.34 2.13 12.76
C PHE A 482 10.64 3.28 12.02
N ILE A 483 10.81 3.37 10.70
CA ILE A 483 10.13 4.39 9.88
C ILE A 483 8.61 4.19 9.94
N LEU A 484 8.11 2.94 9.90
CA LEU A 484 6.68 2.65 10.00
C LEU A 484 6.10 3.03 11.37
N LEU A 485 6.83 2.86 12.47
CA LEU A 485 6.39 3.34 13.79
C LEU A 485 6.31 4.87 13.84
N LEU A 486 7.29 5.57 13.25
CA LEU A 486 7.21 7.03 13.12
C LEU A 486 6.03 7.45 12.22
N MET A 487 5.75 6.68 11.16
CA MET A 487 4.56 6.88 10.31
C MET A 487 3.26 6.75 11.12
N CYS A 488 3.15 5.75 12.01
CA CYS A 488 2.00 5.61 12.92
C CYS A 488 1.79 6.88 13.76
N TRP A 489 2.86 7.41 14.34
CA TRP A 489 2.79 8.61 15.15
C TRP A 489 2.41 9.84 14.32
N GLY A 490 3.04 10.04 13.16
CA GLY A 490 2.72 11.13 12.24
C GLY A 490 1.27 11.10 11.77
N LEU A 491 0.80 9.91 11.37
CA LEU A 491 -0.58 9.69 10.93
C LEU A 491 -1.59 10.00 12.05
N LEU A 492 -1.37 9.47 13.26
CA LEU A 492 -2.25 9.70 14.38
C LEU A 492 -2.32 11.19 14.77
N LYS A 493 -1.17 11.88 14.78
CA LYS A 493 -1.10 13.32 15.05
C LYS A 493 -1.89 14.13 14.03
N ALA A 494 -1.76 13.82 12.74
CA ALA A 494 -2.47 14.53 11.67
C ALA A 494 -3.98 14.24 11.70
N LEU A 495 -4.38 12.99 11.90
CA LEU A 495 -5.80 12.62 11.99
C LEU A 495 -6.51 13.24 13.18
N ARG A 496 -5.86 13.30 14.36
CA ARG A 496 -6.43 14.01 15.53
C ARG A 496 -6.68 15.47 15.22
N LEU A 497 -5.73 16.14 14.58
CA LEU A 497 -5.87 17.53 14.19
C LEU A 497 -7.05 17.74 13.23
N ASP A 498 -7.21 16.87 12.23
CA ASP A 498 -8.33 16.93 11.29
C ASP A 498 -9.69 16.73 12.00
N VAL A 499 -9.79 15.76 12.92
CA VAL A 499 -11.02 15.56 13.72
C VAL A 499 -11.35 16.78 14.55
N THR A 500 -10.36 17.35 15.26
CA THR A 500 -10.57 18.57 16.06
C THR A 500 -11.10 19.71 15.18
N LYS A 501 -10.55 19.88 13.99
CA LYS A 501 -11.02 20.88 13.04
C LYS A 501 -12.44 20.60 12.53
N MET A 502 -12.77 19.36 12.20
CA MET A 502 -14.13 18.98 11.78
C MET A 502 -15.15 19.30 12.88
N ASN A 503 -14.85 18.99 14.14
CA ASN A 503 -15.72 19.28 15.28
C ASN A 503 -15.88 20.80 15.48
N ALA A 504 -14.80 21.58 15.45
CA ALA A 504 -14.84 23.04 15.54
C ALA A 504 -15.71 23.67 14.44
N LEU A 505 -15.61 23.16 13.20
CA LEU A 505 -16.44 23.63 12.08
C LEU A 505 -17.93 23.27 12.26
N GLN A 506 -18.25 22.14 12.87
CA GLN A 506 -19.63 21.75 13.16
C GLN A 506 -20.25 22.63 14.24
N GLU A 507 -19.52 22.90 15.32
CA GLU A 507 -19.96 23.78 16.40
C GLU A 507 -20.17 25.23 15.92
N ALA A 508 -19.27 25.75 15.08
CA ALA A 508 -19.41 27.06 14.48
C ALA A 508 -20.63 27.20 13.54
N ARG A 509 -21.13 26.13 12.95
CA ARG A 509 -22.35 26.11 12.12
C ARG A 509 -23.64 26.28 12.92
N ILE A 510 -23.62 26.04 14.23
CA ILE A 510 -24.79 26.13 15.12
C ILE A 510 -25.07 27.56 15.52
N THR A 511 -24.12 28.48 15.35
CA THR A 511 -24.32 29.90 15.66
C THR A 511 -25.22 30.54 14.59
N PRO A 512 -26.36 31.19 14.94
CA PRO A 512 -27.25 31.81 13.94
C PRO A 512 -26.51 32.89 13.17
N ARG A 513 -26.36 32.74 11.88
CA ARG A 513 -25.83 33.76 10.97
C ARG A 513 -26.77 34.97 10.97
N ALA A 514 -26.30 36.13 11.36
CA ALA A 514 -26.95 37.40 11.07
C ALA A 514 -26.89 37.58 9.53
N ILE A 515 -28.04 37.41 8.87
CA ILE A 515 -28.17 37.65 7.42
C ILE A 515 -28.10 39.15 7.21
N HIS A 516 -26.93 39.68 6.84
CA HIS A 516 -26.69 41.13 6.73
C HIS A 516 -27.17 41.76 5.41
N ASN A 517 -27.56 40.95 4.40
CA ASN A 517 -28.19 41.47 3.19
C ASN A 517 -29.14 40.42 2.60
N PRO A 518 -30.46 40.47 2.88
CA PRO A 518 -31.37 39.46 2.35
C PRO A 518 -31.58 39.68 0.84
N ARG A 519 -30.82 38.91 0.03
CA ARG A 519 -31.17 38.77 -1.38
C ARG A 519 -32.60 38.24 -1.48
N SER A 520 -33.39 38.76 -2.42
CA SER A 520 -34.69 38.17 -2.67
C SER A 520 -34.53 36.71 -3.09
N TRP A 521 -35.49 35.85 -2.80
CA TRP A 521 -35.42 34.46 -3.19
C TRP A 521 -35.28 34.31 -4.72
N GLN A 522 -35.83 35.28 -5.52
CA GLN A 522 -35.67 35.33 -6.96
C GLN A 522 -34.22 35.57 -7.38
N GLN A 523 -33.51 36.47 -6.70
CA GLN A 523 -32.06 36.69 -6.93
C GLN A 523 -31.22 35.46 -6.61
N ARG A 524 -31.56 34.77 -5.52
CA ARG A 524 -30.90 33.51 -5.16
C ARG A 524 -31.18 32.41 -6.21
N LEU A 525 -32.42 32.31 -6.68
CA LEU A 525 -32.77 31.36 -7.72
C LEU A 525 -32.04 31.68 -9.03
N GLY A 526 -31.92 32.97 -9.38
CA GLY A 526 -31.15 33.42 -10.54
C GLY A 526 -29.69 32.98 -10.49
N LEU A 527 -29.04 33.12 -9.36
CA LEU A 527 -27.65 32.66 -9.16
C LEU A 527 -27.52 31.13 -9.26
N ILE A 528 -28.44 30.37 -8.68
CA ILE A 528 -28.45 28.90 -8.75
C ILE A 528 -28.69 28.41 -10.20
N MET A 529 -29.44 29.15 -10.97
CA MET A 529 -29.83 28.80 -12.35
C MET A 529 -28.89 29.42 -13.40
N HIS A 530 -27.95 30.26 -12.99
CA HIS A 530 -27.01 30.90 -13.90
C HIS A 530 -25.80 29.98 -14.14
N TYR A 531 -25.90 29.17 -15.15
CA TYR A 531 -24.89 28.26 -15.67
C TYR A 531 -24.99 28.27 -17.20
N PRO A 532 -23.95 28.05 -17.94
CA PRO A 532 -22.59 27.67 -17.64
C PRO A 532 -21.58 28.82 -17.88
N HIS A 533 -20.45 28.83 -17.16
CA HIS A 533 -19.36 29.77 -17.38
C HIS A 533 -18.23 29.14 -18.20
N SER A 534 -17.65 29.91 -19.10
CA SER A 534 -16.41 29.56 -19.77
C SER A 534 -15.20 29.73 -18.83
N GLN A 535 -14.10 29.05 -19.12
CA GLN A 535 -12.86 29.23 -18.38
C GLN A 535 -12.43 30.70 -18.29
N ALA A 536 -12.52 31.42 -19.42
CA ALA A 536 -12.13 32.83 -19.51
C ALA A 536 -12.99 33.75 -18.60
N GLU A 537 -14.29 33.47 -18.49
CA GLU A 537 -15.19 34.24 -17.60
C GLU A 537 -14.84 34.01 -16.13
N VAL A 538 -14.56 32.76 -15.74
CA VAL A 538 -14.16 32.43 -14.36
C VAL A 538 -12.80 33.05 -14.03
N GLU A 539 -11.82 32.95 -14.91
CA GLU A 539 -10.50 33.58 -14.74
C GLU A 539 -10.62 35.12 -14.63
N GLN A 540 -11.44 35.73 -15.47
CA GLN A 540 -11.70 37.18 -15.39
C GLN A 540 -12.37 37.58 -14.06
N TYR A 541 -13.33 36.81 -13.60
CA TYR A 541 -13.99 37.02 -12.30
C TYR A 541 -12.96 36.94 -11.15
N ILE A 542 -12.09 35.93 -11.17
CA ILE A 542 -11.04 35.75 -10.15
C ILE A 542 -10.08 36.94 -10.18
N GLN A 543 -9.63 37.38 -11.34
CA GLN A 543 -8.67 38.48 -11.49
C GLN A 543 -9.26 39.86 -11.11
N ILE A 544 -10.56 40.06 -11.24
CA ILE A 544 -11.18 41.37 -10.95
C ILE A 544 -11.86 41.35 -9.58
N GLN A 545 -12.83 40.48 -9.34
CA GLN A 545 -13.69 40.53 -8.15
C GLN A 545 -12.98 39.91 -6.94
N VAL A 546 -12.37 38.72 -7.11
CA VAL A 546 -11.72 38.01 -6.00
C VAL A 546 -10.44 38.76 -5.59
N GLN A 547 -9.66 39.27 -6.55
CA GLN A 547 -8.45 40.02 -6.25
C GLN A 547 -8.76 41.28 -5.46
N GLN A 548 -9.79 42.06 -5.84
CA GLN A 548 -10.19 43.25 -5.12
C GLN A 548 -10.67 42.93 -3.69
N ALA A 549 -11.42 41.82 -3.52
CA ALA A 549 -11.85 41.38 -2.18
C ALA A 549 -10.63 41.01 -1.33
N PHE A 550 -9.66 40.27 -1.89
CA PHE A 550 -8.43 39.91 -1.18
C PHE A 550 -7.59 41.13 -0.78
N GLU A 551 -7.44 42.11 -1.68
CA GLU A 551 -6.73 43.34 -1.39
C GLU A 551 -7.42 44.17 -0.27
N ASN A 552 -8.74 44.19 -0.27
CA ASN A 552 -9.52 44.88 0.77
C ASN A 552 -9.34 44.22 2.14
N ILE A 553 -9.47 42.89 2.22
CA ILE A 553 -9.29 42.15 3.47
C ILE A 553 -7.83 42.21 3.94
N GLN A 554 -6.87 42.15 3.02
CA GLN A 554 -5.43 42.30 3.33
C GLN A 554 -5.15 43.63 4.03
N LYS A 555 -5.65 44.74 3.49
CA LYS A 555 -5.50 46.06 4.08
C LYS A 555 -6.08 46.12 5.51
N GLU A 556 -7.25 45.53 5.73
CA GLU A 556 -7.89 45.53 7.04
C GLU A 556 -7.18 44.61 8.05
N PHE A 557 -6.66 43.48 7.62
CA PHE A 557 -5.87 42.58 8.48
C PHE A 557 -4.50 43.20 8.83
N GLN A 558 -3.84 43.86 7.85
CA GLN A 558 -2.58 44.56 8.09
C GLN A 558 -2.72 45.70 9.10
N LYS A 559 -3.85 46.47 9.09
CA LYS A 559 -4.15 47.48 10.12
C LYS A 559 -4.21 46.86 11.52
N ARG A 560 -4.50 45.58 11.63
CA ARG A 560 -4.58 44.81 12.89
C ARG A 560 -3.32 44.01 13.17
N HIS A 561 -2.20 44.37 12.52
CA HIS A 561 -0.88 43.75 12.68
C HIS A 561 -0.80 42.27 12.28
N LEU A 562 -1.69 41.78 11.41
CA LEU A 562 -1.60 40.46 10.85
C LEU A 562 -0.74 40.48 9.57
N THR A 563 0.10 39.50 9.42
CA THR A 563 0.91 39.32 8.18
C THR A 563 0.08 38.56 7.17
N VAL A 564 -0.23 39.19 6.03
CA VAL A 564 -1.08 38.63 4.99
C VAL A 564 -0.40 38.73 3.64
N SER A 565 -0.34 37.62 2.90
CA SER A 565 0.12 37.56 1.51
C SER A 565 -1.02 37.17 0.57
N ILE A 566 -0.95 37.66 -0.66
CA ILE A 566 -1.78 37.25 -1.78
C ILE A 566 -0.84 36.64 -2.81
N ASP A 567 -1.03 35.37 -3.13
CA ASP A 567 -0.21 34.62 -4.07
C ASP A 567 -1.05 34.29 -5.32
N SER A 568 -0.50 34.53 -6.51
CA SER A 568 -1.10 34.11 -7.78
C SER A 568 -0.79 32.64 -8.02
N LEU A 569 -1.80 31.84 -8.32
CA LEU A 569 -1.70 30.43 -8.72
C LEU A 569 -1.86 30.30 -10.23
N GLU A 570 -1.53 29.16 -10.81
CA GLU A 570 -1.75 28.88 -12.25
C GLU A 570 -3.25 28.97 -12.62
N ASP A 571 -4.12 28.59 -11.71
CA ASP A 571 -5.56 28.45 -11.89
C ASP A 571 -6.41 29.34 -10.96
N GLY A 572 -5.78 30.24 -10.18
CA GLY A 572 -6.53 31.06 -9.22
C GLY A 572 -5.70 32.00 -8.37
N LEU A 573 -6.28 32.42 -7.25
CA LEU A 573 -5.66 33.31 -6.25
C LEU A 573 -5.72 32.69 -4.87
N ARG A 574 -4.69 32.95 -4.06
CA ARG A 574 -4.57 32.51 -2.68
C ARG A 574 -4.36 33.69 -1.74
N LEU A 575 -5.19 33.78 -0.71
CA LEU A 575 -4.99 34.63 0.46
C LEU A 575 -4.44 33.77 1.60
N LYS A 576 -3.32 34.20 2.19
CA LYS A 576 -2.70 33.52 3.34
C LYS A 576 -2.52 34.51 4.47
N VAL A 577 -3.01 34.15 5.67
CA VAL A 577 -2.73 34.87 6.91
C VAL A 577 -1.73 34.05 7.72
N ASP A 578 -0.61 34.67 8.07
CA ASP A 578 0.46 34.01 8.82
C ASP A 578 0.22 34.14 10.32
N HIS A 579 0.12 33.02 11.01
CA HIS A 579 -0.03 32.89 12.44
C HIS A 579 1.29 32.48 13.14
N GLN A 580 2.45 32.77 12.51
CA GLN A 580 3.79 32.49 13.06
C GLN A 580 4.03 31.01 13.37
N HIS A 581 3.93 30.61 14.64
CA HIS A 581 4.16 29.24 15.10
C HIS A 581 2.94 28.33 15.00
N GLU A 582 1.79 28.88 14.64
CA GLU A 582 0.53 28.18 14.54
C GLU A 582 0.19 27.85 13.08
N ILE A 583 -0.95 27.20 12.90
CA ILE A 583 -1.44 26.84 11.58
C ILE A 583 -1.95 28.08 10.87
N ASN A 584 -1.37 28.39 9.71
CA ASN A 584 -1.77 29.53 8.90
C ASN A 584 -3.17 29.34 8.29
N PHE A 585 -3.93 30.44 8.24
CA PHE A 585 -5.17 30.47 7.48
C PHE A 585 -4.88 30.59 6.00
N ILE A 586 -5.56 29.79 5.19
CA ILE A 586 -5.47 29.79 3.73
C ILE A 586 -6.88 29.81 3.15
N TYR A 587 -7.13 30.76 2.25
CA TYR A 587 -8.34 30.84 1.46
C TYR A 587 -7.96 31.05 0.01
N GLN A 588 -8.44 30.16 -0.88
CA GLN A 588 -8.09 30.21 -2.30
C GLN A 588 -9.38 30.18 -3.11
N VAL A 589 -9.38 30.83 -4.25
CA VAL A 589 -10.42 30.69 -5.27
C VAL A 589 -9.74 30.23 -6.55
N VAL A 590 -10.20 29.11 -7.07
CA VAL A 590 -9.56 28.38 -8.17
C VAL A 590 -10.58 28.13 -9.27
N SER A 591 -10.18 28.34 -10.53
CA SER A 591 -10.98 27.96 -11.71
C SER A 591 -10.94 26.45 -11.89
N ARG A 592 -12.09 25.78 -11.82
CA ARG A 592 -12.19 24.33 -11.91
C ARG A 592 -13.22 23.88 -12.93
N GLU A 593 -12.84 22.90 -13.74
CA GLU A 593 -13.75 22.24 -14.65
C GLU A 593 -14.82 21.46 -13.88
N THR A 594 -16.08 21.61 -14.29
CA THR A 594 -17.22 20.97 -13.64
C THR A 594 -18.18 20.36 -14.67
N VAL A 595 -19.02 19.45 -14.22
CA VAL A 595 -20.07 18.83 -15.01
C VAL A 595 -21.35 19.65 -14.86
N PRO A 596 -22.04 20.02 -15.96
CA PRO A 596 -23.28 20.80 -15.87
C PRO A 596 -24.35 20.00 -15.12
N PRO A 597 -25.24 20.69 -14.37
CA PRO A 597 -26.36 20.04 -13.71
C PRO A 597 -27.30 19.35 -14.71
N SER A 598 -27.89 18.21 -14.32
CA SER A 598 -28.74 17.35 -15.17
C SER A 598 -30.04 17.99 -15.66
N PHE A 599 -30.41 19.16 -15.12
CA PHE A 599 -31.63 19.92 -15.55
C PHE A 599 -31.33 20.90 -16.69
N MET A 600 -30.10 21.02 -17.16
CA MET A 600 -29.76 21.87 -18.30
C MET A 600 -30.11 21.19 -19.63
N PRO A 601 -30.56 21.98 -20.65
CA PRO A 601 -30.75 21.43 -22.01
C PRO A 601 -29.41 20.87 -22.51
N GLU A 602 -29.50 19.80 -23.32
CA GLU A 602 -28.34 19.14 -23.94
C GLU A 602 -27.41 20.18 -24.59
N VAL A 603 -26.29 20.43 -23.92
CA VAL A 603 -25.18 21.19 -24.48
C VAL A 603 -24.31 20.21 -25.25
N THR A 604 -23.76 20.63 -26.38
CA THR A 604 -22.87 19.82 -27.23
C THR A 604 -21.80 19.11 -26.40
N ALA A 605 -21.60 17.83 -26.66
CA ALA A 605 -20.78 16.89 -25.90
C ALA A 605 -19.29 17.30 -25.65
N ASP A 606 -18.86 18.40 -26.26
CA ASP A 606 -17.47 18.91 -26.18
C ASP A 606 -17.33 20.23 -25.39
N ALA A 607 -18.36 20.71 -24.69
CA ALA A 607 -18.28 21.98 -23.95
C ALA A 607 -17.85 21.73 -22.50
N SER A 608 -16.63 22.17 -22.14
CA SER A 608 -16.16 22.22 -20.77
C SER A 608 -16.72 23.44 -20.03
N PHE A 609 -17.22 23.23 -18.83
CA PHE A 609 -17.74 24.26 -17.95
C PHE A 609 -16.84 24.46 -16.76
N TYR A 610 -16.77 25.68 -16.27
CA TYR A 610 -15.87 26.06 -15.19
C TYR A 610 -16.64 26.77 -14.09
N GLN A 611 -16.13 26.62 -12.86
CA GLN A 611 -16.64 27.28 -11.65
C GLN A 611 -15.49 27.92 -10.87
N ALA A 612 -15.80 28.96 -10.08
CA ALA A 612 -14.88 29.57 -9.14
C ALA A 612 -15.01 28.87 -7.77
N GLU A 613 -14.29 27.77 -7.56
CA GLU A 613 -14.41 26.98 -6.33
C GLU A 613 -13.50 27.51 -5.23
N VAL A 614 -14.03 27.55 -4.00
CA VAL A 614 -13.27 27.92 -2.81
C VAL A 614 -12.50 26.73 -2.27
N PHE A 615 -11.21 26.95 -2.02
CA PHE A 615 -10.30 26.02 -1.37
C PHE A 615 -9.77 26.61 -0.06
N LEU A 616 -9.88 25.83 0.98
CA LEU A 616 -9.18 26.09 2.23
C LEU A 616 -7.94 25.18 2.31
N ARG A 617 -7.22 25.22 3.41
CA ARG A 617 -6.06 24.35 3.64
C ARG A 617 -6.37 22.85 3.48
N GLU A 618 -7.60 22.45 3.79
CA GLU A 618 -8.11 21.07 3.78
C GLU A 618 -8.63 20.62 2.41
N GLY A 619 -8.55 21.47 1.40
CA GLY A 619 -9.04 21.21 0.07
C GLY A 619 -10.28 22.01 -0.32
N GLY A 620 -10.90 21.66 -1.43
CA GLY A 620 -12.09 22.31 -1.96
C GLY A 620 -13.29 22.24 -1.02
N GLN A 621 -14.07 23.31 -0.98
CA GLN A 621 -15.22 23.40 -0.11
C GLN A 621 -16.53 23.04 -0.81
N ASN A 622 -16.45 22.68 -2.10
CA ASN A 622 -17.56 22.25 -2.93
C ASN A 622 -18.69 23.29 -3.03
N TYR A 623 -18.34 24.59 -3.09
CA TYR A 623 -19.25 25.64 -3.47
C TYR A 623 -18.59 26.65 -4.41
N ASP A 624 -19.41 27.14 -5.33
CA ASP A 624 -19.04 28.11 -6.33
C ASP A 624 -19.31 29.53 -5.81
N VAL A 625 -18.35 30.42 -5.99
CA VAL A 625 -18.48 31.84 -5.66
C VAL A 625 -18.65 32.72 -6.89
N MET A 626 -18.82 32.12 -8.06
CA MET A 626 -19.09 32.86 -9.27
C MET A 626 -20.30 33.77 -9.09
N ASP A 627 -20.27 34.96 -9.65
CA ASP A 627 -21.30 36.01 -9.51
C ASP A 627 -21.55 36.57 -8.08
N TRP A 628 -20.70 36.22 -7.11
CA TRP A 628 -20.74 36.85 -5.80
C TRP A 628 -20.21 38.28 -5.86
N THR A 629 -20.80 39.17 -5.08
CA THR A 629 -20.27 40.52 -4.92
C THR A 629 -19.01 40.52 -4.05
N GLN A 630 -18.23 41.61 -4.10
CA GLN A 630 -17.07 41.75 -3.21
C GLN A 630 -17.47 41.65 -1.72
N GLU A 631 -18.62 42.18 -1.33
CA GLU A 631 -19.12 42.11 0.03
C GLU A 631 -19.44 40.67 0.45
N ASP A 632 -20.05 39.86 -0.46
CA ASP A 632 -20.31 38.45 -0.19
C ASP A 632 -19.01 37.66 0.01
N LEU A 633 -18.00 37.92 -0.83
CA LEU A 633 -16.68 37.30 -0.70
C LEU A 633 -15.99 37.69 0.61
N LEU A 634 -16.03 38.98 0.99
CA LEU A 634 -15.44 39.45 2.23
C LEU A 634 -16.10 38.81 3.47
N GLN A 635 -17.42 38.67 3.46
CA GLN A 635 -18.15 37.99 4.51
C GLN A 635 -17.79 36.50 4.60
N ASP A 636 -17.69 35.81 3.49
CA ASP A 636 -17.28 34.39 3.49
C ASP A 636 -15.84 34.22 3.99
N ILE A 637 -14.90 35.09 3.57
CA ILE A 637 -13.52 35.06 4.06
C ILE A 637 -13.51 35.27 5.59
N LEU A 638 -14.29 36.21 6.11
CA LEU A 638 -14.38 36.46 7.55
C LEU A 638 -15.00 35.28 8.29
N ASP A 639 -16.08 34.68 7.76
CA ASP A 639 -16.70 33.50 8.35
C ASP A 639 -15.72 32.32 8.43
N GLN A 640 -14.94 32.09 7.36
CA GLN A 640 -13.92 31.04 7.34
C GLN A 640 -12.74 31.37 8.27
N TYR A 641 -12.36 32.66 8.38
CA TYR A 641 -11.31 33.10 9.28
C TYR A 641 -11.73 32.97 10.74
N GLU A 642 -12.96 33.33 11.08
CA GLU A 642 -13.51 33.15 12.44
C GLU A 642 -13.49 31.68 12.86
N ARG A 643 -13.89 30.77 11.97
CA ARG A 643 -13.80 29.34 12.19
C ARG A 643 -12.37 28.87 12.40
N HIS A 644 -11.44 29.43 11.64
CA HIS A 644 -10.02 29.14 11.82
C HIS A 644 -9.49 29.61 13.18
N LEU A 645 -9.86 30.79 13.63
CA LEU A 645 -9.49 31.30 14.97
C LEU A 645 -10.09 30.44 16.09
N TYR A 646 -11.35 30.02 15.94
CA TYR A 646 -11.97 29.09 16.87
C TYR A 646 -11.23 27.77 16.97
N PHE A 647 -10.87 27.21 15.82
CA PHE A 647 -10.02 26.02 15.74
C PHE A 647 -8.67 26.23 16.46
N LEU A 648 -7.98 27.35 16.24
CA LEU A 648 -6.72 27.64 16.91
C LEU A 648 -6.91 27.75 18.44
N SER A 649 -8.03 28.28 18.90
CA SER A 649 -8.32 28.40 20.35
C SER A 649 -8.45 27.00 21.00
N ILE A 650 -9.08 26.04 20.33
CA ILE A 650 -9.21 24.65 20.83
C ILE A 650 -7.84 23.94 20.84
N VAL A 651 -7.04 24.13 19.80
CA VAL A 651 -5.70 23.50 19.74
C VAL A 651 -4.73 24.06 20.79
N ARG A 652 -4.92 25.31 21.20
CA ARG A 652 -4.12 25.95 22.29
C ARG A 652 -4.52 25.51 23.68
N SER A 653 -5.77 25.09 23.88
CA SER A 653 -6.25 24.64 25.18
C SER A 653 -5.60 23.29 25.51
N PRO A 654 -4.75 23.18 26.56
CA PRO A 654 -4.28 21.86 27.00
C PRO A 654 -5.49 21.10 27.57
N GLU A 655 -5.68 19.84 27.14
CA GLU A 655 -6.55 18.89 27.83
C GLU A 655 -6.10 18.64 29.26
#